data_19c7e5f2fcd7f95e55950607ced34024
#
_entry.id   19c7e5f2fcd7f95e55950607ced34024
#
_cell.length_a   1.000
_cell.length_b   1.000
_cell.length_c   1.000
_cell.angle_alpha   90.00
_cell.angle_beta   90.00
_cell.angle_gamma   90.00
#
_symmetry.space_group_name_H-M   'P 1'
#
loop_
_entity.id
_entity.type
_entity.pdbx_description
1 polymer ?
#
loop_
_entity_poly.entity_id
_entity_poly.type
_entity_poly.pdbx_seq_one_letter_code
_entity_poly.pdbx_strand_id
1 'polypeptide(L)'
;MARRVRILCVWSGVAVAIWLLPASIHIVNWTADGPVRVALLPPLWHLLPAVIVASIAGVAFSVLSVSQSAPDSGVRYEDALGPLALMWLWAIPYLPWIPDRAPALLVLAGPLRWCVPLLAALGFAVAFLFPRIHWPLTRLPGRRTVLTVSLALYLGFGLWSAEAVGPGADEPHYLVITQSLLRDRDLAIENNHARGDYREYFGGDLRPDFLRRGLNDVIYSIHAPGLPALLVPAYAIAGYRGAVAMVCVFGALAALAIFDLAMLLSGPGTAWLTWAAVCLTVPFVPHSWLIFPEMPGALLVAWAALWLYAPKPVRDRTWSWRGAALAILPWLHTKFVILLAAAVGALCLRLWRRPRAAAALVVPCIVSVLLWLGSFYALYGVFDPQIPYGDFPKLYVLAANIPRGVLGLLFDQKFGLLMYAPVYAVAIAGCWLMLRRSDARLFAFALIASVVAFVASSTRMYMWWGGSSAPARFLVPILPLFAPMIAVAFQALRSTSARVMAAMLLIVSLAIAAAGVVSPRRFMLFSAPHGLANMVVAGEGPAPLAYLLPTFTEDVIRSPLTLLAPWVVAAVIAALVIVVTARAKNRNGSLTAAAIGLTVFIVSGAVLAGSPSPIGRQETARRGRLDLMRAYDGPALHAYDYARGITIQEPELFAMSAIRLSRAGGDMTKDGARFAGPFDLPAGRFTARVTARDETAGDGGGVSVLLGNEVVIAQGRAGKNRPIAFDLPIDAGVSLLSSDAATASLAQEVEIAAESIVPRRSRLLVQPRAIEAIRARPGAFIAYADDESYPEGGVFWTQGTHESEVYVAAAGASTLALTLHVGPVDGTVRVLVDGADHSVTLSHDQTRRLEIPLAPRRGLVSLVVRAPGSFRPSDHEPGSTDRRWLGCQVRVELQ
;
A
#
# COMPACT_ATOMS: atom_id res chain seq x y z
N MET A 1 -10.72 16.07 -44.62
CA MET A 1 -11.84 15.90 -43.69
C MET A 1 -11.42 15.08 -42.47
N ALA A 2 -10.89 13.88 -42.59
CA ALA A 2 -10.50 13.00 -41.47
C ALA A 2 -9.45 13.60 -40.51
N ARG A 3 -8.56 14.48 -40.94
CA ARG A 3 -7.58 15.20 -40.15
C ARG A 3 -8.19 16.16 -39.14
N ARG A 4 -9.07 17.06 -39.63
CA ARG A 4 -9.76 18.05 -38.79
C ARG A 4 -10.67 17.39 -37.75
N VAL A 5 -11.34 16.30 -38.15
CA VAL A 5 -12.19 15.53 -37.23
C VAL A 5 -11.40 14.91 -36.08
N ARG A 6 -10.20 14.36 -36.34
CA ARG A 6 -9.33 13.80 -35.29
C ARG A 6 -8.85 14.86 -34.29
N ILE A 7 -8.40 16.01 -34.81
CA ILE A 7 -7.96 17.13 -33.95
C ILE A 7 -9.11 17.60 -33.06
N LEU A 8 -10.29 17.80 -33.66
CA LEU A 8 -11.48 18.22 -32.92
C LEU A 8 -11.87 17.19 -31.83
N CYS A 9 -11.89 15.90 -32.18
CA CYS A 9 -12.22 14.84 -31.24
C CYS A 9 -11.25 14.80 -30.02
N VAL A 10 -9.96 15.00 -30.24
CA VAL A 10 -8.97 15.02 -29.15
C VAL A 10 -9.20 16.21 -28.21
N TRP A 11 -9.35 17.42 -28.76
CA TRP A 11 -9.55 18.62 -27.94
C TRP A 11 -10.93 18.67 -27.28
N SER A 12 -11.96 18.07 -27.88
CA SER A 12 -13.26 17.86 -27.21
C SER A 12 -13.09 16.96 -25.97
N GLY A 13 -12.31 15.90 -26.06
CA GLY A 13 -12.01 15.04 -24.90
C GLY A 13 -11.30 15.80 -23.78
N VAL A 14 -10.35 16.67 -24.13
CA VAL A 14 -9.66 17.55 -23.15
C VAL A 14 -10.66 18.53 -22.51
N ALA A 15 -11.53 19.17 -23.30
CA ALA A 15 -12.54 20.10 -22.78
C ALA A 15 -13.53 19.40 -21.82
N VAL A 16 -14.01 18.20 -22.18
CA VAL A 16 -14.88 17.40 -21.32
C VAL A 16 -14.18 17.01 -20.03
N ALA A 17 -12.91 16.61 -20.10
CA ALA A 17 -12.14 16.28 -18.90
C ALA A 17 -11.92 17.49 -17.98
N ILE A 18 -11.65 18.68 -18.54
CA ILE A 18 -11.55 19.94 -17.77
C ILE A 18 -12.89 20.26 -17.09
N TRP A 19 -14.01 20.10 -17.81
CA TRP A 19 -15.33 20.30 -17.24
C TRP A 19 -15.63 19.35 -16.09
N LEU A 20 -15.22 18.07 -16.21
CA LEU A 20 -15.41 17.02 -15.20
C LEU A 20 -14.41 17.09 -14.03
N LEU A 21 -13.49 18.06 -13.98
CA LEU A 21 -12.51 18.17 -12.87
C LEU A 21 -13.16 18.16 -11.48
N PRO A 22 -14.22 18.94 -11.20
CA PRO A 22 -14.87 18.95 -9.89
C PRO A 22 -15.94 17.83 -9.75
N ALA A 23 -16.23 17.07 -10.81
CA ALA A 23 -17.26 16.06 -10.78
C ALA A 23 -16.89 14.88 -9.87
N SER A 24 -17.88 14.30 -9.22
CA SER A 24 -17.76 13.09 -8.41
C SER A 24 -18.94 12.15 -8.64
N ILE A 25 -18.79 10.88 -8.28
CA ILE A 25 -19.85 9.88 -8.33
C ILE A 25 -19.87 9.09 -7.03
N HIS A 26 -21.06 8.82 -6.54
CA HIS A 26 -21.30 8.08 -5.30
C HIS A 26 -22.33 6.98 -5.52
N ILE A 27 -22.07 5.81 -4.96
CA ILE A 27 -23.05 4.72 -4.91
C ILE A 27 -23.43 4.56 -3.44
N VAL A 28 -24.66 4.84 -3.11
CA VAL A 28 -25.15 4.91 -1.73
C VAL A 28 -26.31 3.94 -1.54
N ASN A 29 -26.46 3.43 -0.34
CA ASN A 29 -27.60 2.62 0.07
C ASN A 29 -28.21 3.23 1.32
N TRP A 30 -29.41 3.80 1.17
CA TRP A 30 -30.14 4.47 2.26
C TRP A 30 -31.34 3.64 2.74
N THR A 31 -31.85 2.77 1.84
CA THR A 31 -33.08 2.02 2.04
C THR A 31 -32.92 0.59 1.54
N ALA A 32 -33.90 -0.27 1.83
CA ALA A 32 -33.99 -1.63 1.34
C ALA A 32 -34.17 -1.72 -0.19
N ASP A 33 -34.58 -0.63 -0.84
CA ASP A 33 -34.87 -0.59 -2.30
C ASP A 33 -33.62 -0.73 -3.19
N GLY A 34 -32.45 -0.81 -2.56
CA GLY A 34 -31.18 -1.04 -3.26
C GLY A 34 -30.33 0.24 -3.43
N PRO A 35 -29.16 0.10 -4.05
CA PRO A 35 -28.20 1.19 -4.16
C PRO A 35 -28.69 2.30 -5.10
N VAL A 36 -28.61 3.53 -4.63
CA VAL A 36 -28.82 4.74 -5.43
C VAL A 36 -27.48 5.25 -5.91
N ARG A 37 -27.39 5.66 -7.16
CA ARG A 37 -26.20 6.17 -7.82
C ARG A 37 -26.36 7.64 -8.09
N VAL A 38 -25.46 8.43 -7.50
CA VAL A 38 -25.51 9.89 -7.60
C VAL A 38 -24.23 10.40 -8.25
N ALA A 39 -24.36 11.14 -9.34
CA ALA A 39 -23.27 11.90 -9.94
C ALA A 39 -23.48 13.38 -9.63
N LEU A 40 -22.49 13.98 -8.97
CA LEU A 40 -22.42 15.42 -8.79
C LEU A 40 -21.65 16.00 -9.99
N LEU A 41 -22.37 16.66 -10.89
CA LEU A 41 -21.82 17.22 -12.11
C LEU A 41 -21.76 18.75 -12.00
N PRO A 42 -20.70 19.39 -12.54
CA PRO A 42 -20.66 20.85 -12.61
C PRO A 42 -21.76 21.38 -13.57
N PRO A 43 -22.23 22.60 -13.38
CA PRO A 43 -23.17 23.24 -14.27
C PRO A 43 -22.72 23.18 -15.74
N LEU A 44 -23.65 22.95 -16.67
CA LEU A 44 -23.33 22.82 -18.11
C LEU A 44 -22.65 24.08 -18.66
N TRP A 45 -22.96 25.27 -18.14
CA TRP A 45 -22.32 26.49 -18.59
C TRP A 45 -20.81 26.54 -18.28
N HIS A 46 -20.31 25.76 -17.31
CA HIS A 46 -18.85 25.57 -17.07
C HIS A 46 -18.15 24.81 -18.22
N LEU A 47 -18.90 24.21 -19.13
CA LEU A 47 -18.32 23.59 -20.33
C LEU A 47 -17.75 24.66 -21.28
N LEU A 48 -18.35 25.87 -21.32
CA LEU A 48 -17.87 26.95 -22.19
C LEU A 48 -16.44 27.40 -21.84
N PRO A 49 -16.10 27.77 -20.59
CA PRO A 49 -14.70 28.06 -20.23
C PRO A 49 -13.76 26.87 -20.43
N ALA A 50 -14.22 25.63 -20.23
CA ALA A 50 -13.41 24.45 -20.50
C ALA A 50 -13.07 24.29 -21.99
N VAL A 51 -14.02 24.56 -22.89
CA VAL A 51 -13.82 24.61 -24.35
C VAL A 51 -12.85 25.72 -24.74
N ILE A 52 -12.98 26.90 -24.13
CA ILE A 52 -12.07 28.03 -24.38
C ILE A 52 -10.63 27.65 -23.99
N VAL A 53 -10.42 27.11 -22.79
CA VAL A 53 -9.09 26.67 -22.30
C VAL A 53 -8.51 25.60 -23.22
N ALA A 54 -9.28 24.58 -23.58
CA ALA A 54 -8.84 23.53 -24.49
C ALA A 54 -8.50 24.07 -25.87
N SER A 55 -9.28 25.05 -26.40
CA SER A 55 -9.03 25.70 -27.69
C SER A 55 -7.74 26.53 -27.67
N ILE A 56 -7.51 27.31 -26.60
CA ILE A 56 -6.28 28.10 -26.41
C ILE A 56 -5.08 27.15 -26.36
N ALA A 57 -5.16 26.06 -25.58
CA ALA A 57 -4.09 25.08 -25.51
C ALA A 57 -3.83 24.41 -26.87
N GLY A 58 -4.88 24.11 -27.64
CA GLY A 58 -4.79 23.55 -29.00
C GLY A 58 -4.14 24.50 -29.99
N VAL A 59 -4.47 25.79 -29.95
CA VAL A 59 -3.86 26.83 -30.80
C VAL A 59 -2.39 27.04 -30.39
N ALA A 60 -2.12 27.24 -29.11
CA ALA A 60 -0.76 27.39 -28.60
C ALA A 60 0.14 26.23 -28.99
N PHE A 61 -0.38 25.00 -28.86
CA PHE A 61 0.36 23.80 -29.27
C PHE A 61 0.56 23.76 -30.79
N SER A 62 -0.42 24.15 -31.62
CA SER A 62 -0.25 24.20 -33.07
C SER A 62 0.82 25.22 -33.49
N VAL A 63 0.83 26.39 -32.88
CA VAL A 63 1.83 27.44 -33.15
C VAL A 63 3.24 26.97 -32.77
N LEU A 64 3.40 26.40 -31.55
CA LEU A 64 4.69 25.87 -31.09
C LEU A 64 5.20 24.71 -31.95
N SER A 65 4.30 23.86 -32.46
CA SER A 65 4.68 22.72 -33.30
C SER A 65 5.10 23.14 -34.70
N VAL A 66 4.48 24.17 -35.26
CA VAL A 66 4.86 24.75 -36.58
C VAL A 66 6.22 25.42 -36.50
N SER A 67 6.48 26.20 -35.43
CA SER A 67 7.77 26.89 -35.24
C SER A 67 8.96 25.94 -35.02
N GLN A 68 8.71 24.71 -34.58
CA GLN A 68 9.73 23.71 -34.28
C GLN A 68 9.81 22.54 -35.29
N SER A 69 9.07 22.60 -36.39
CA SER A 69 9.11 21.56 -37.43
C SER A 69 10.45 21.60 -38.16
N ALA A 70 11.45 20.89 -37.67
CA ALA A 70 12.63 20.57 -38.47
C ALA A 70 12.21 19.65 -39.63
N PRO A 71 12.64 19.90 -40.87
CA PRO A 71 12.24 19.13 -42.04
C PRO A 71 12.50 17.61 -41.96
N ASP A 72 13.45 17.19 -41.13
CA ASP A 72 13.92 15.81 -41.05
C ASP A 72 13.34 14.94 -39.95
N SER A 73 12.44 15.44 -39.08
CA SER A 73 12.00 14.67 -37.88
C SER A 73 10.94 13.59 -38.18
N GLY A 74 10.31 13.61 -39.35
CA GLY A 74 9.36 12.56 -39.79
C GLY A 74 8.11 12.32 -38.93
N VAL A 75 7.95 13.04 -37.80
CA VAL A 75 6.79 12.94 -36.87
C VAL A 75 5.81 14.04 -37.22
N ARG A 76 4.62 13.65 -37.62
CA ARG A 76 3.52 14.59 -37.87
C ARG A 76 2.89 15.01 -36.54
N TYR A 77 2.53 16.30 -36.41
CA TYR A 77 1.82 16.89 -35.27
C TYR A 77 0.63 16.03 -34.79
N GLU A 78 -0.14 15.47 -35.72
CA GLU A 78 -1.35 14.70 -35.47
C GLU A 78 -1.07 13.38 -34.73
N ASP A 79 0.10 12.78 -34.97
CA ASP A 79 0.48 11.52 -34.37
C ASP A 79 0.88 11.72 -32.89
N ALA A 80 1.40 12.90 -32.56
CA ALA A 80 1.74 13.28 -31.20
C ALA A 80 0.48 13.58 -30.33
N LEU A 81 -0.66 13.96 -30.95
CA LEU A 81 -1.92 14.21 -30.24
C LEU A 81 -2.65 12.92 -29.85
N GLY A 82 -2.33 11.77 -30.45
CA GLY A 82 -3.03 10.51 -30.20
C GLY A 82 -3.22 10.17 -28.72
N PRO A 83 -2.19 10.26 -27.86
CA PRO A 83 -2.31 9.98 -26.44
C PRO A 83 -3.32 10.85 -25.68
N LEU A 84 -3.53 12.10 -26.10
CA LEU A 84 -4.50 13.00 -25.46
C LEU A 84 -5.95 12.52 -25.65
N ALA A 85 -6.22 11.63 -26.62
CA ALA A 85 -7.54 10.99 -26.77
C ALA A 85 -7.93 10.15 -25.53
N LEU A 86 -6.95 9.71 -24.70
CA LEU A 86 -7.22 9.05 -23.42
C LEU A 86 -8.06 9.93 -22.47
N MET A 87 -8.07 11.25 -22.64
CA MET A 87 -8.88 12.15 -21.79
C MET A 87 -10.38 11.85 -21.87
N TRP A 88 -10.87 11.22 -22.94
CA TRP A 88 -12.24 10.73 -23.02
C TRP A 88 -12.60 9.68 -21.96
N LEU A 89 -11.60 8.99 -21.41
CA LEU A 89 -11.82 8.02 -20.33
C LEU A 89 -12.44 8.66 -19.09
N TRP A 90 -12.24 9.97 -18.87
CA TRP A 90 -12.86 10.68 -17.75
C TRP A 90 -14.39 10.78 -17.85
N ALA A 91 -14.94 10.72 -19.05
CA ALA A 91 -16.39 10.73 -19.24
C ALA A 91 -17.06 9.37 -18.98
N ILE A 92 -16.31 8.28 -19.08
CA ILE A 92 -16.86 6.92 -19.02
C ILE A 92 -17.60 6.64 -17.71
N PRO A 93 -17.08 6.96 -16.50
CA PRO A 93 -17.78 6.67 -15.25
C PRO A 93 -19.15 7.31 -15.13
N TYR A 94 -19.38 8.42 -15.84
CA TYR A 94 -20.61 9.20 -15.79
C TYR A 94 -21.69 8.72 -16.80
N LEU A 95 -21.40 7.67 -17.56
CA LEU A 95 -22.40 7.04 -18.42
C LEU A 95 -23.39 6.21 -17.58
N PRO A 96 -24.70 6.32 -17.79
CA PRO A 96 -25.71 5.77 -16.88
C PRO A 96 -25.63 4.26 -16.64
N TRP A 97 -25.14 3.50 -17.62
CA TRP A 97 -25.04 2.03 -17.54
C TRP A 97 -23.72 1.51 -16.92
N ILE A 98 -22.72 2.37 -16.74
CA ILE A 98 -21.39 1.94 -16.26
C ILE A 98 -21.42 1.42 -14.83
N PRO A 99 -22.11 2.07 -13.86
CA PRO A 99 -22.14 1.56 -12.49
C PRO A 99 -22.68 0.12 -12.35
N ASP A 100 -23.60 -0.27 -13.25
CA ASP A 100 -24.20 -1.60 -13.22
C ASP A 100 -23.41 -2.65 -14.00
N ARG A 101 -22.98 -2.29 -15.22
CA ARG A 101 -22.38 -3.26 -16.15
C ARG A 101 -20.86 -3.38 -16.04
N ALA A 102 -20.19 -2.31 -15.63
CA ALA A 102 -18.74 -2.24 -15.56
C ALA A 102 -18.25 -1.40 -14.36
N PRO A 103 -18.63 -1.75 -13.11
CA PRO A 103 -18.35 -0.95 -11.92
C PRO A 103 -16.86 -0.72 -11.67
N ALA A 104 -15.97 -1.56 -12.21
CA ALA A 104 -14.53 -1.33 -12.14
C ALA A 104 -14.11 -0.03 -12.85
N LEU A 105 -14.85 0.45 -13.87
CA LEU A 105 -14.55 1.72 -14.55
C LEU A 105 -14.82 2.95 -13.69
N LEU A 106 -15.56 2.82 -12.59
CA LEU A 106 -15.75 3.89 -11.62
C LEU A 106 -14.43 4.32 -10.95
N VAL A 107 -13.36 3.53 -11.06
CA VAL A 107 -12.00 3.92 -10.65
C VAL A 107 -11.54 5.22 -11.33
N LEU A 108 -12.04 5.48 -12.53
CA LEU A 108 -11.76 6.71 -13.28
C LEU A 108 -12.52 7.95 -12.74
N ALA A 109 -13.43 7.79 -11.77
CA ALA A 109 -14.04 8.89 -11.01
C ALA A 109 -13.36 9.10 -9.63
N GLY A 110 -12.49 8.19 -9.21
CA GLY A 110 -11.74 8.23 -7.95
C GLY A 110 -10.34 8.88 -8.09
N PRO A 111 -9.48 8.72 -7.10
CA PRO A 111 -8.11 9.26 -7.11
C PRO A 111 -7.28 8.82 -8.30
N LEU A 112 -7.46 7.58 -8.79
CA LEU A 112 -6.72 7.06 -9.95
C LEU A 112 -7.09 7.73 -11.29
N ARG A 113 -8.14 8.57 -11.34
CA ARG A 113 -8.46 9.37 -12.54
C ARG A 113 -7.27 10.21 -13.00
N TRP A 114 -6.40 10.66 -12.07
CA TRP A 114 -5.22 11.46 -12.37
C TRP A 114 -4.13 10.71 -13.13
N CYS A 115 -4.17 9.38 -13.15
CA CYS A 115 -3.28 8.57 -13.98
C CYS A 115 -3.56 8.78 -15.48
N VAL A 116 -4.80 9.12 -15.86
CA VAL A 116 -5.18 9.34 -17.26
C VAL A 116 -4.47 10.54 -17.89
N PRO A 117 -4.55 11.78 -17.33
CA PRO A 117 -3.81 12.92 -17.85
C PRO A 117 -2.29 12.72 -17.75
N LEU A 118 -1.80 12.07 -16.70
CA LEU A 118 -0.39 11.75 -16.58
C LEU A 118 0.09 10.82 -17.72
N LEU A 119 -0.65 9.76 -18.00
CA LEU A 119 -0.35 8.85 -19.12
C LEU A 119 -0.50 9.52 -20.47
N ALA A 120 -1.52 10.39 -20.64
CA ALA A 120 -1.71 11.17 -21.86
C ALA A 120 -0.55 12.14 -22.08
N ALA A 121 -0.15 12.90 -21.05
CA ALA A 121 0.99 13.83 -21.11
C ALA A 121 2.31 13.10 -21.36
N LEU A 122 2.52 11.96 -20.72
CA LEU A 122 3.71 11.14 -20.92
C LEU A 122 3.77 10.56 -22.34
N GLY A 123 2.66 9.99 -22.82
CA GLY A 123 2.56 9.48 -24.19
C GLY A 123 2.82 10.58 -25.22
N PHE A 124 2.30 11.78 -24.95
CA PHE A 124 2.57 12.97 -25.73
C PHE A 124 4.06 13.35 -25.69
N ALA A 125 4.67 13.44 -24.51
CA ALA A 125 6.07 13.79 -24.33
C ALA A 125 6.99 12.78 -25.02
N VAL A 126 6.73 11.49 -24.91
CA VAL A 126 7.46 10.42 -25.61
C VAL A 126 7.31 10.58 -27.13
N ALA A 127 6.11 10.84 -27.62
CA ALA A 127 5.88 11.01 -29.05
C ALA A 127 6.56 12.25 -29.63
N PHE A 128 6.57 13.34 -28.86
CA PHE A 128 7.08 14.65 -29.30
C PHE A 128 8.58 14.85 -29.06
N LEU A 129 9.07 14.45 -27.89
CA LEU A 129 10.46 14.71 -27.46
C LEU A 129 11.42 13.60 -27.89
N PHE A 130 10.99 12.34 -27.84
CA PHE A 130 11.88 11.20 -28.06
C PHE A 130 12.56 11.20 -29.44
N PRO A 131 11.91 11.56 -30.55
CA PRO A 131 12.57 11.67 -31.87
C PRO A 131 13.57 12.81 -31.94
N ARG A 132 13.50 13.82 -31.08
CA ARG A 132 14.31 15.03 -31.05
C ARG A 132 15.50 14.96 -30.11
N ILE A 133 15.41 14.10 -29.11
CA ILE A 133 16.49 13.91 -28.14
C ILE A 133 17.46 12.90 -28.72
N HIS A 134 18.51 13.41 -29.39
CA HIS A 134 19.71 12.63 -29.68
C HIS A 134 20.49 12.48 -28.38
N TRP A 135 20.07 11.54 -27.54
CA TRP A 135 20.83 11.23 -26.33
C TRP A 135 22.14 10.59 -26.80
N PRO A 136 23.29 11.17 -26.44
CA PRO A 136 24.57 10.50 -26.62
C PRO A 136 24.61 9.32 -25.63
N LEU A 137 24.01 8.18 -26.03
CA LEU A 137 24.00 6.94 -25.25
C LEU A 137 25.40 6.48 -24.82
N THR A 138 26.44 7.04 -25.51
CA THR A 138 27.86 6.82 -25.21
C THR A 138 28.36 7.51 -23.93
N ARG A 139 27.62 8.48 -23.39
CA ARG A 139 28.00 9.24 -22.18
C ARG A 139 27.13 8.93 -20.97
N LEU A 140 26.33 7.85 -20.98
CA LEU A 140 25.56 7.48 -19.80
C LEU A 140 26.49 7.15 -18.63
N PRO A 141 26.13 7.61 -17.41
CA PRO A 141 26.91 7.33 -16.22
C PRO A 141 27.15 5.83 -16.03
N GLY A 142 28.32 5.47 -15.52
CA GLY A 142 28.73 4.08 -15.41
C GLY A 142 28.47 3.45 -14.03
N ARG A 143 29.14 2.34 -13.77
CA ARG A 143 29.03 1.51 -12.56
C ARG A 143 29.08 2.29 -11.24
N ARG A 144 30.00 3.29 -11.14
CA ARG A 144 30.14 4.11 -9.91
C ARG A 144 28.85 4.86 -9.59
N THR A 145 28.23 5.46 -10.61
CA THR A 145 26.97 6.20 -10.45
C THR A 145 25.83 5.28 -10.04
N VAL A 146 25.71 4.08 -10.64
CA VAL A 146 24.72 3.09 -10.23
C VAL A 146 24.86 2.73 -8.76
N LEU A 147 26.08 2.41 -8.32
CA LEU A 147 26.37 2.06 -6.93
C LEU A 147 26.03 3.22 -6.00
N THR A 148 26.51 4.44 -6.30
CA THR A 148 26.30 5.62 -5.47
C THR A 148 24.82 5.99 -5.37
N VAL A 149 24.10 6.00 -6.50
CA VAL A 149 22.67 6.34 -6.53
C VAL A 149 21.85 5.27 -5.79
N SER A 150 22.11 3.98 -6.05
CA SER A 150 21.42 2.90 -5.34
C SER A 150 21.64 3.00 -3.84
N LEU A 151 22.89 3.18 -3.41
CA LEU A 151 23.23 3.28 -2.00
C LEU A 151 22.59 4.52 -1.34
N ALA A 152 22.63 5.68 -2.01
CA ALA A 152 22.04 6.91 -1.50
C ALA A 152 20.51 6.80 -1.36
N LEU A 153 19.83 6.23 -2.37
CA LEU A 153 18.38 6.01 -2.32
C LEU A 153 17.99 5.02 -1.22
N TYR A 154 18.68 3.87 -1.14
CA TYR A 154 18.35 2.85 -0.17
C TYR A 154 18.65 3.28 1.26
N LEU A 155 19.78 3.97 1.50
CA LEU A 155 20.08 4.55 2.82
C LEU A 155 19.09 5.64 3.19
N GLY A 156 18.78 6.56 2.27
CA GLY A 156 17.84 7.64 2.53
C GLY A 156 16.45 7.12 2.91
N PHE A 157 15.88 6.24 2.09
CA PHE A 157 14.56 5.67 2.37
C PHE A 157 14.59 4.65 3.52
N GLY A 158 15.65 3.86 3.64
CA GLY A 158 15.78 2.84 4.67
C GLY A 158 15.91 3.43 6.07
N LEU A 159 16.78 4.43 6.26
CA LEU A 159 16.93 5.09 7.55
C LEU A 159 15.68 5.90 7.92
N TRP A 160 15.07 6.57 6.95
CA TRP A 160 13.79 7.23 7.17
C TRP A 160 12.69 6.24 7.57
N SER A 161 12.56 5.11 6.86
CA SER A 161 11.58 4.06 7.17
C SER A 161 11.84 3.43 8.54
N ALA A 162 13.12 3.20 8.89
CA ALA A 162 13.51 2.67 10.18
C ALA A 162 13.08 3.58 11.35
N GLU A 163 13.12 4.89 11.15
CA GLU A 163 12.65 5.86 12.16
C GLU A 163 11.12 5.99 12.19
N ALA A 164 10.48 6.03 11.01
CA ALA A 164 9.05 6.26 10.90
C ALA A 164 8.20 5.03 11.28
N VAL A 165 8.73 3.81 11.08
CA VAL A 165 7.95 2.57 11.23
C VAL A 165 8.53 1.65 12.30
N GLY A 166 9.86 1.61 12.45
CA GLY A 166 10.57 0.63 13.26
C GLY A 166 10.62 -0.76 12.61
N PRO A 167 11.29 -1.74 13.27
CA PRO A 167 11.33 -3.12 12.81
C PRO A 167 10.00 -3.82 13.06
N GLY A 168 9.59 -4.68 12.13
CA GLY A 168 8.33 -5.42 12.22
C GLY A 168 8.46 -6.85 11.66
N ALA A 169 7.40 -7.64 11.82
CA ALA A 169 7.36 -9.06 11.43
C ALA A 169 8.56 -9.84 11.98
N ASP A 170 9.37 -10.48 11.12
CA ASP A 170 10.51 -11.30 11.55
C ASP A 170 11.76 -10.47 11.91
N GLU A 171 11.80 -9.16 11.55
CA GLU A 171 13.00 -8.33 11.76
C GLU A 171 13.47 -8.27 13.22
N PRO A 172 12.59 -8.06 14.24
CA PRO A 172 13.00 -8.05 15.63
C PRO A 172 13.68 -9.36 16.06
N HIS A 173 13.21 -10.51 15.53
CA HIS A 173 13.78 -11.81 15.85
C HIS A 173 15.19 -12.00 15.28
N TYR A 174 15.46 -11.54 14.05
CA TYR A 174 16.83 -11.50 13.50
C TYR A 174 17.73 -10.59 14.32
N LEU A 175 17.23 -9.48 14.84
CA LEU A 175 18.00 -8.55 15.66
C LEU A 175 18.32 -9.15 17.04
N VAL A 176 17.40 -9.92 17.66
CA VAL A 176 17.70 -10.65 18.91
C VAL A 176 18.85 -11.63 18.70
N ILE A 177 18.83 -12.41 17.62
CA ILE A 177 19.94 -13.34 17.31
C ILE A 177 21.24 -12.54 17.08
N THR A 178 21.18 -11.37 16.45
CA THR A 178 22.35 -10.50 16.25
C THR A 178 22.91 -10.02 17.59
N GLN A 179 22.05 -9.65 18.55
CA GLN A 179 22.46 -9.25 19.91
C GLN A 179 23.05 -10.42 20.68
N SER A 180 22.45 -11.62 20.61
CA SER A 180 23.00 -12.83 21.23
C SER A 180 24.40 -13.15 20.72
N LEU A 181 24.60 -13.15 19.38
CA LEU A 181 25.92 -13.35 18.79
C LEU A 181 26.93 -12.28 19.21
N LEU A 182 26.50 -11.02 19.36
CA LEU A 182 27.39 -9.91 19.72
C LEU A 182 27.78 -9.93 21.21
N ARG A 183 26.79 -10.13 22.10
CA ARG A 183 26.95 -9.96 23.56
C ARG A 183 27.27 -11.27 24.25
N ASP A 184 26.55 -12.33 23.95
CA ASP A 184 26.62 -13.62 24.62
C ASP A 184 27.49 -14.61 23.85
N ARG A 185 27.76 -14.38 22.56
CA ARG A 185 28.55 -15.22 21.62
C ARG A 185 27.94 -16.60 21.40
N ASP A 186 26.63 -16.69 21.48
CA ASP A 186 25.89 -17.93 21.29
C ASP A 186 24.63 -17.71 20.43
N LEU A 187 23.77 -18.71 20.31
CA LEU A 187 22.50 -18.67 19.56
C LEU A 187 21.29 -18.87 20.48
N ALA A 188 21.51 -19.02 21.79
CA ALA A 188 20.43 -19.12 22.76
C ALA A 188 19.76 -17.75 22.94
N ILE A 189 18.44 -17.67 22.75
CA ILE A 189 17.73 -16.38 22.75
C ILE A 189 16.89 -16.15 24.00
N GLU A 190 16.76 -17.13 24.87
CA GLU A 190 15.91 -17.05 26.06
C GLU A 190 16.37 -15.98 27.04
N ASN A 191 17.69 -15.91 27.31
CA ASN A 191 18.33 -14.90 28.15
C ASN A 191 18.16 -13.48 27.60
N ASN A 192 18.23 -13.29 26.25
CA ASN A 192 18.05 -11.98 25.61
C ASN A 192 16.59 -11.52 25.75
N HIS A 193 15.61 -12.44 25.59
CA HIS A 193 14.20 -12.11 25.83
C HIS A 193 13.92 -11.82 27.30
N ALA A 194 14.51 -12.58 28.23
CA ALA A 194 14.36 -12.37 29.68
C ALA A 194 14.93 -11.00 30.11
N ARG A 195 16.05 -10.58 29.56
CA ARG A 195 16.65 -9.24 29.79
C ARG A 195 15.90 -8.12 29.09
N GLY A 196 15.06 -8.44 28.08
CA GLY A 196 14.38 -7.45 27.25
C GLY A 196 15.32 -6.72 26.28
N ASP A 197 16.40 -7.36 25.82
CA ASP A 197 17.41 -6.78 24.93
C ASP A 197 16.77 -6.18 23.64
N TYR A 198 15.65 -6.74 23.16
CA TYR A 198 14.89 -6.27 22.00
C TYR A 198 14.25 -4.89 22.19
N ARG A 199 14.11 -4.42 23.42
CA ARG A 199 13.48 -3.11 23.72
C ARG A 199 14.28 -1.93 23.19
N GLU A 200 15.55 -2.13 22.82
CA GLU A 200 16.37 -1.12 22.15
C GLU A 200 15.80 -0.66 20.80
N TYR A 201 14.99 -1.49 20.16
CA TYR A 201 14.45 -1.23 18.81
C TYR A 201 12.98 -1.62 18.64
N PHE A 202 12.38 -2.34 19.57
CA PHE A 202 11.00 -2.81 19.49
C PHE A 202 10.25 -2.51 20.78
N GLY A 203 9.24 -1.64 20.72
CA GLY A 203 8.51 -1.14 21.89
C GLY A 203 7.40 -2.07 22.41
N GLY A 204 7.08 -3.16 21.71
CA GLY A 204 6.08 -4.13 22.12
C GLY A 204 6.66 -5.31 22.92
N ASP A 205 5.78 -6.19 23.41
CA ASP A 205 6.19 -7.48 23.97
C ASP A 205 6.60 -8.43 22.84
N LEU A 206 7.87 -8.81 22.80
CA LEU A 206 8.42 -9.74 21.83
C LEU A 206 8.63 -11.09 22.47
N ARG A 207 7.81 -12.08 22.09
CA ARG A 207 7.97 -13.46 22.54
C ARG A 207 9.06 -14.17 21.73
N PRO A 208 9.82 -15.11 22.33
CA PRO A 208 10.75 -15.95 21.59
C PRO A 208 10.05 -16.67 20.44
N ASP A 209 10.59 -16.55 19.22
CA ASP A 209 10.02 -17.25 18.07
C ASP A 209 10.73 -18.58 17.86
N PHE A 210 10.13 -19.64 18.42
CA PHE A 210 10.60 -21.02 18.33
C PHE A 210 9.40 -21.98 18.20
N LEU A 211 9.60 -23.10 17.52
CA LEU A 211 8.61 -24.17 17.40
C LEU A 211 9.10 -25.48 18.06
N ARG A 212 10.39 -25.61 18.27
CA ARG A 212 11.02 -26.75 18.96
C ARG A 212 12.21 -26.29 19.77
N ARG A 213 12.33 -26.79 21.00
CA ARG A 213 13.52 -26.59 21.84
C ARG A 213 14.67 -27.49 21.36
N GLY A 214 15.88 -27.01 21.51
CA GLY A 214 17.09 -27.78 21.23
C GLY A 214 17.48 -28.75 22.34
N LEU A 215 18.72 -29.26 22.27
CA LEU A 215 19.29 -30.06 23.33
C LEU A 215 19.33 -29.29 24.65
N ASN A 216 19.15 -29.99 25.76
CA ASN A 216 19.12 -29.41 27.12
C ASN A 216 18.02 -28.35 27.30
N ASP A 217 16.93 -28.47 26.55
CA ASP A 217 15.74 -27.59 26.60
C ASP A 217 16.00 -26.12 26.25
N VAL A 218 17.14 -25.82 25.60
CA VAL A 218 17.52 -24.45 25.18
C VAL A 218 16.62 -23.94 24.04
N ILE A 219 16.21 -22.67 24.12
CA ILE A 219 15.44 -22.03 23.07
C ILE A 219 16.40 -21.42 22.03
N TYR A 220 16.31 -21.93 20.81
CA TYR A 220 16.89 -21.35 19.60
C TYR A 220 15.78 -20.85 18.68
N SER A 221 16.04 -19.72 17.99
CA SER A 221 15.07 -19.18 17.04
C SER A 221 14.86 -20.08 15.82
N ILE A 222 13.64 -20.05 15.25
CA ILE A 222 13.37 -20.67 13.94
C ILE A 222 14.10 -19.97 12.79
N HIS A 223 14.56 -18.74 13.02
CA HIS A 223 15.25 -17.94 12.02
C HIS A 223 16.73 -18.33 11.92
N ALA A 224 17.22 -18.45 10.68
CA ALA A 224 18.58 -18.87 10.41
C ALA A 224 19.61 -17.81 10.85
N PRO A 225 20.78 -18.21 11.41
CA PRO A 225 21.75 -17.29 12.01
C PRO A 225 22.65 -16.54 11.01
N GLY A 226 22.61 -16.86 9.71
CA GLY A 226 23.53 -16.30 8.74
C GLY A 226 23.34 -14.81 8.50
N LEU A 227 22.09 -14.33 8.39
CA LEU A 227 21.84 -12.88 8.31
C LEU A 227 22.27 -12.17 9.59
N PRO A 228 21.85 -12.60 10.81
CA PRO A 228 22.36 -12.04 12.06
C PRO A 228 23.88 -11.94 12.12
N ALA A 229 24.60 -12.99 11.75
CA ALA A 229 26.07 -12.99 11.76
C ALA A 229 26.67 -11.94 10.82
N LEU A 230 26.07 -11.72 9.65
CA LEU A 230 26.47 -10.65 8.72
C LEU A 230 26.19 -9.25 9.25
N LEU A 231 25.19 -9.10 10.10
CA LEU A 231 24.78 -7.80 10.67
C LEU A 231 25.59 -7.41 11.92
N VAL A 232 26.21 -8.37 12.64
CA VAL A 232 26.96 -8.12 13.90
C VAL A 232 27.92 -6.91 13.80
N PRO A 233 28.79 -6.78 12.76
CA PRO A 233 29.73 -5.66 12.73
C PRO A 233 29.05 -4.29 12.62
N ALA A 234 28.00 -4.18 11.80
CA ALA A 234 27.29 -2.94 11.59
C ALA A 234 26.37 -2.61 12.79
N TYR A 235 25.76 -3.63 13.38
CA TYR A 235 24.96 -3.49 14.60
C TYR A 235 25.82 -3.04 15.79
N ALA A 236 27.02 -3.57 15.93
CA ALA A 236 27.95 -3.16 16.98
C ALA A 236 28.35 -1.66 16.90
N ILE A 237 28.36 -1.09 15.70
CA ILE A 237 28.70 0.33 15.46
C ILE A 237 27.50 1.26 15.68
N ALA A 238 26.31 0.92 15.16
CA ALA A 238 25.18 1.83 15.09
C ALA A 238 23.81 1.16 15.38
N GLY A 239 23.80 0.04 16.11
CA GLY A 239 22.60 -0.67 16.51
C GLY A 239 21.67 -1.02 15.32
N TYR A 240 20.37 -0.86 15.51
CA TYR A 240 19.37 -1.14 14.47
C TYR A 240 19.63 -0.35 13.17
N ARG A 241 20.01 0.94 13.26
CA ARG A 241 20.36 1.76 12.07
C ARG A 241 21.54 1.19 11.30
N GLY A 242 22.54 0.65 12.03
CA GLY A 242 23.70 -0.03 11.43
C GLY A 242 23.29 -1.29 10.67
N ALA A 243 22.40 -2.10 11.24
CA ALA A 243 21.84 -3.29 10.58
C ALA A 243 21.09 -2.92 9.29
N VAL A 244 20.22 -1.90 9.34
CA VAL A 244 19.52 -1.37 8.15
C VAL A 244 20.51 -0.90 7.08
N ALA A 245 21.52 -0.12 7.46
CA ALA A 245 22.55 0.37 6.54
C ALA A 245 23.33 -0.78 5.87
N MET A 246 23.62 -1.86 6.59
CA MET A 246 24.27 -3.05 6.01
C MET A 246 23.40 -3.72 4.95
N VAL A 247 22.08 -3.84 5.18
CA VAL A 247 21.14 -4.39 4.19
C VAL A 247 21.09 -3.47 2.96
N CYS A 248 21.12 -2.13 3.15
CA CYS A 248 21.20 -1.17 2.04
C CYS A 248 22.48 -1.37 1.19
N VAL A 249 23.60 -1.70 1.82
CA VAL A 249 24.85 -2.04 1.11
C VAL A 249 24.67 -3.32 0.29
N PHE A 250 24.05 -4.37 0.85
CA PHE A 250 23.76 -5.59 0.08
C PHE A 250 22.86 -5.31 -1.11
N GLY A 251 21.82 -4.48 -0.94
CA GLY A 251 20.92 -4.04 -2.03
C GLY A 251 21.67 -3.27 -3.13
N ALA A 252 22.54 -2.33 -2.75
CA ALA A 252 23.32 -1.54 -3.72
C ALA A 252 24.32 -2.40 -4.50
N LEU A 253 24.96 -3.37 -3.85
CA LEU A 253 25.85 -4.31 -4.52
C LEU A 253 25.11 -5.28 -5.44
N ALA A 254 23.90 -5.72 -5.06
CA ALA A 254 23.02 -6.52 -5.93
C ALA A 254 22.57 -5.70 -7.14
N ALA A 255 22.19 -4.44 -6.95
CA ALA A 255 21.80 -3.53 -8.04
C ALA A 255 22.96 -3.30 -9.03
N LEU A 256 24.20 -3.17 -8.54
CA LEU A 256 25.39 -3.08 -9.36
C LEU A 256 25.60 -4.36 -10.21
N ALA A 257 25.45 -5.54 -9.61
CA ALA A 257 25.60 -6.81 -10.33
C ALA A 257 24.50 -6.99 -11.41
N ILE A 258 23.27 -6.59 -11.11
CA ILE A 258 22.13 -6.56 -12.05
C ILE A 258 22.45 -5.63 -13.24
N PHE A 259 22.94 -4.43 -12.95
CA PHE A 259 23.34 -3.48 -13.97
C PHE A 259 24.49 -4.03 -14.85
N ASP A 260 25.53 -4.59 -14.23
CA ASP A 260 26.67 -5.17 -14.95
C ASP A 260 26.22 -6.32 -15.88
N LEU A 261 25.31 -7.17 -15.39
CA LEU A 261 24.77 -8.28 -16.18
C LEU A 261 23.94 -7.77 -17.37
N ALA A 262 23.08 -6.78 -17.15
CA ALA A 262 22.32 -6.14 -18.23
C ALA A 262 23.25 -5.41 -19.24
N MET A 263 24.31 -4.77 -18.75
CA MET A 263 25.33 -4.10 -19.59
C MET A 263 26.02 -5.07 -20.53
N LEU A 264 26.40 -6.26 -20.04
CA LEU A 264 27.02 -7.31 -20.84
C LEU A 264 26.10 -7.87 -21.94
N LEU A 265 24.79 -7.90 -21.67
CA LEU A 265 23.79 -8.51 -22.56
C LEU A 265 23.27 -7.55 -23.62
N SER A 266 23.12 -6.25 -23.29
CA SER A 266 22.29 -5.35 -24.09
C SER A 266 22.80 -3.90 -24.18
N GLY A 267 23.92 -3.58 -23.53
CA GLY A 267 24.54 -2.25 -23.58
C GLY A 267 23.96 -1.22 -22.59
N PRO A 268 24.55 0.01 -22.57
CA PRO A 268 24.37 0.96 -21.46
C PRO A 268 22.94 1.48 -21.28
N GLY A 269 22.25 1.90 -22.33
CA GLY A 269 20.90 2.45 -22.23
C GLY A 269 19.91 1.45 -21.68
N THR A 270 19.98 0.22 -22.14
CA THR A 270 19.11 -0.87 -21.69
C THR A 270 19.47 -1.33 -20.27
N ALA A 271 20.74 -1.26 -19.90
CA ALA A 271 21.19 -1.58 -18.54
C ALA A 271 20.58 -0.62 -17.51
N TRP A 272 20.49 0.68 -17.81
CA TRP A 272 19.84 1.68 -16.97
C TRP A 272 18.33 1.41 -16.83
N LEU A 273 17.64 1.08 -17.91
CA LEU A 273 16.22 0.72 -17.87
C LEU A 273 15.99 -0.56 -17.07
N THR A 274 16.86 -1.55 -17.21
CA THR A 274 16.79 -2.81 -16.46
C THR A 274 17.04 -2.59 -14.97
N TRP A 275 18.04 -1.77 -14.64
CA TRP A 275 18.29 -1.36 -13.25
C TRP A 275 17.07 -0.67 -12.67
N ALA A 276 16.45 0.29 -13.35
CA ALA A 276 15.26 0.95 -12.88
C ALA A 276 14.09 -0.04 -12.71
N ALA A 277 13.89 -0.96 -13.68
CA ALA A 277 12.81 -1.93 -13.66
C ALA A 277 12.91 -2.94 -12.51
N VAL A 278 14.14 -3.34 -12.13
CA VAL A 278 14.34 -4.33 -11.07
C VAL A 278 14.64 -3.66 -9.73
N CYS A 279 15.53 -2.70 -9.70
CA CYS A 279 16.11 -2.17 -8.48
C CYS A 279 15.35 -0.97 -7.89
N LEU A 280 14.46 -0.31 -8.66
CA LEU A 280 13.63 0.81 -8.17
C LEU A 280 12.15 0.46 -8.06
N THR A 281 11.78 -0.81 -8.21
CA THR A 281 10.38 -1.27 -8.10
C THR A 281 10.18 -2.22 -6.92
N VAL A 282 8.94 -2.44 -6.54
CA VAL A 282 8.57 -3.47 -5.56
C VAL A 282 8.72 -4.84 -6.24
N PRO A 283 9.27 -5.85 -5.57
CA PRO A 283 9.62 -5.94 -4.14
C PRO A 283 11.07 -5.59 -3.79
N PHE A 284 11.93 -5.26 -4.76
CA PHE A 284 13.36 -5.04 -4.50
C PHE A 284 13.58 -3.84 -3.55
N VAL A 285 12.89 -2.71 -3.82
CA VAL A 285 13.06 -1.46 -3.06
C VAL A 285 12.85 -1.66 -1.55
N PRO A 286 11.69 -2.15 -1.04
CA PRO A 286 11.51 -2.31 0.41
C PRO A 286 12.52 -3.28 1.02
N HIS A 287 12.84 -4.38 0.31
CA HIS A 287 13.78 -5.37 0.83
C HIS A 287 15.24 -4.89 0.81
N SER A 288 15.55 -3.77 0.15
CA SER A 288 16.90 -3.18 0.23
C SER A 288 17.23 -2.54 1.58
N TRP A 289 16.27 -2.44 2.51
CA TRP A 289 16.49 -1.98 3.89
C TRP A 289 15.82 -2.85 4.97
N LEU A 290 14.82 -3.68 4.62
CA LEU A 290 14.20 -4.60 5.56
C LEU A 290 15.19 -5.69 5.97
N ILE A 291 15.25 -6.00 7.26
CA ILE A 291 16.18 -6.99 7.81
C ILE A 291 15.64 -8.40 7.57
N PHE A 292 15.72 -8.82 6.31
CA PHE A 292 15.34 -10.14 5.85
C PHE A 292 16.46 -10.80 5.03
N PRO A 293 16.57 -12.15 5.05
CA PRO A 293 17.64 -12.88 4.35
C PRO A 293 17.52 -12.81 2.84
N GLU A 294 16.39 -12.33 2.31
CA GLU A 294 16.11 -12.26 0.89
C GLU A 294 17.09 -11.35 0.13
N MET A 295 17.49 -10.21 0.72
CA MET A 295 18.38 -9.26 0.02
C MET A 295 19.84 -9.76 -0.08
N PRO A 296 20.51 -10.25 0.96
CA PRO A 296 21.82 -10.89 0.78
C PRO A 296 21.73 -12.14 -0.11
N GLY A 297 20.62 -12.89 -0.09
CA GLY A 297 20.35 -13.96 -1.05
C GLY A 297 20.31 -13.46 -2.49
N ALA A 298 19.60 -12.35 -2.77
CA ALA A 298 19.55 -11.72 -4.09
C ALA A 298 20.94 -11.27 -4.58
N LEU A 299 21.77 -10.72 -3.69
CA LEU A 299 23.15 -10.34 -4.01
C LEU A 299 23.96 -11.54 -4.50
N LEU A 300 23.92 -12.65 -3.76
CA LEU A 300 24.68 -13.86 -4.10
C LEU A 300 24.17 -14.49 -5.41
N VAL A 301 22.85 -14.49 -5.64
CA VAL A 301 22.26 -14.99 -6.88
C VAL A 301 22.59 -14.06 -8.06
N ALA A 302 22.60 -12.73 -7.88
CA ALA A 302 23.02 -11.78 -8.89
C ALA A 302 24.47 -12.00 -9.33
N TRP A 303 25.37 -12.22 -8.37
CA TRP A 303 26.76 -12.54 -8.65
C TRP A 303 26.92 -13.90 -9.35
N ALA A 304 26.20 -14.92 -8.94
CA ALA A 304 26.22 -16.24 -9.60
C ALA A 304 25.80 -16.11 -11.07
N ALA A 305 24.70 -15.39 -11.37
CA ALA A 305 24.25 -15.14 -12.74
C ALA A 305 25.29 -14.34 -13.55
N LEU A 306 25.90 -13.31 -12.94
CA LEU A 306 26.98 -12.54 -13.57
C LEU A 306 28.20 -13.40 -13.86
N TRP A 307 28.61 -14.27 -12.92
CA TRP A 307 29.74 -15.19 -13.13
C TRP A 307 29.42 -16.25 -14.18
N LEU A 308 28.17 -16.71 -14.26
CA LEU A 308 27.72 -17.68 -15.27
C LEU A 308 27.81 -17.09 -16.68
N TYR A 309 27.50 -15.82 -16.87
CA TYR A 309 27.49 -15.16 -18.19
C TYR A 309 28.82 -14.50 -18.56
N ALA A 310 29.63 -14.03 -17.59
CA ALA A 310 30.84 -13.25 -17.83
C ALA A 310 31.80 -13.96 -18.81
N PRO A 311 32.26 -13.28 -19.90
CA PRO A 311 33.04 -13.92 -20.95
C PRO A 311 34.49 -14.20 -20.57
N LYS A 312 35.07 -13.42 -19.63
CA LYS A 312 36.49 -13.49 -19.32
C LYS A 312 36.81 -14.67 -18.37
N PRO A 313 37.82 -15.50 -18.73
CA PRO A 313 38.29 -16.52 -17.82
C PRO A 313 38.99 -15.88 -16.61
N VAL A 314 38.77 -16.46 -15.44
CA VAL A 314 39.41 -16.08 -14.16
C VAL A 314 40.36 -17.19 -13.70
N ARG A 315 41.27 -16.86 -12.78
CA ARG A 315 42.18 -17.83 -12.14
C ARG A 315 41.39 -18.84 -11.30
N ASP A 316 41.87 -20.06 -11.19
CA ASP A 316 41.14 -21.15 -10.46
C ASP A 316 40.94 -20.78 -8.99
N ARG A 317 41.92 -20.11 -8.33
CA ARG A 317 41.77 -19.57 -6.97
C ARG A 317 40.56 -18.65 -6.78
N THR A 318 40.19 -17.90 -7.81
CA THR A 318 38.99 -17.01 -7.73
C THR A 318 37.72 -17.83 -7.54
N TRP A 319 37.66 -19.05 -8.04
CA TRP A 319 36.50 -19.92 -7.86
C TRP A 319 36.31 -20.40 -6.43
N SER A 320 37.40 -20.52 -5.63
CA SER A 320 37.27 -20.83 -4.19
C SER A 320 36.56 -19.72 -3.44
N TRP A 321 36.91 -18.45 -3.70
CA TRP A 321 36.20 -17.31 -3.08
C TRP A 321 34.74 -17.19 -3.57
N ARG A 322 34.46 -17.50 -4.84
CA ARG A 322 33.10 -17.53 -5.38
C ARG A 322 32.29 -18.64 -4.74
N GLY A 323 32.89 -19.83 -4.56
CA GLY A 323 32.27 -20.93 -3.83
C GLY A 323 31.99 -20.57 -2.37
N ALA A 324 32.97 -19.98 -1.68
CA ALA A 324 32.81 -19.52 -0.30
C ALA A 324 31.67 -18.48 -0.15
N ALA A 325 31.54 -17.56 -1.10
CA ALA A 325 30.45 -16.60 -1.11
C ALA A 325 29.08 -17.30 -1.27
N LEU A 326 28.93 -18.22 -2.25
CA LEU A 326 27.67 -18.96 -2.45
C LEU A 326 27.37 -19.89 -1.28
N ALA A 327 28.38 -20.40 -0.59
CA ALA A 327 28.28 -21.27 0.56
C ALA A 327 27.57 -20.64 1.77
N ILE A 328 27.35 -19.32 1.76
CA ILE A 328 26.56 -18.58 2.77
C ILE A 328 25.05 -18.84 2.61
N LEU A 329 24.56 -19.17 1.41
CA LEU A 329 23.13 -19.29 1.12
C LEU A 329 22.33 -20.18 2.08
N PRO A 330 22.76 -21.42 2.46
CA PRO A 330 22.05 -22.25 3.42
C PRO A 330 21.93 -21.63 4.81
N TRP A 331 22.93 -20.83 5.23
CA TRP A 331 22.95 -20.15 6.51
C TRP A 331 22.01 -18.97 6.58
N LEU A 332 21.71 -18.34 5.43
CA LEU A 332 20.72 -17.24 5.34
C LEU A 332 19.30 -17.77 5.52
N HIS A 333 18.96 -18.87 4.86
CA HIS A 333 17.67 -19.52 4.99
C HIS A 333 17.71 -20.94 4.38
N THR A 334 17.08 -21.90 5.06
CA THR A 334 17.04 -23.32 4.63
C THR A 334 16.58 -23.49 3.17
N LYS A 335 15.56 -22.74 2.70
CA LYS A 335 15.08 -22.78 1.31
C LYS A 335 16.14 -22.36 0.27
N PHE A 336 17.18 -21.62 0.65
CA PHE A 336 18.22 -21.16 -0.27
C PHE A 336 19.24 -22.23 -0.65
N VAL A 337 19.18 -23.41 -0.04
CA VAL A 337 19.93 -24.60 -0.51
C VAL A 337 19.62 -24.91 -1.98
N ILE A 338 18.39 -24.69 -2.42
CA ILE A 338 17.97 -24.89 -3.82
C ILE A 338 18.69 -23.87 -4.74
N LEU A 339 18.82 -22.64 -4.30
CA LEU A 339 19.56 -21.61 -5.04
C LEU A 339 21.05 -21.93 -5.11
N LEU A 340 21.63 -22.41 -4.01
CA LEU A 340 23.00 -22.91 -4.00
C LEU A 340 23.22 -24.03 -5.00
N ALA A 341 22.35 -25.06 -4.95
CA ALA A 341 22.44 -26.23 -5.85
C ALA A 341 22.28 -25.81 -7.31
N ALA A 342 21.31 -24.94 -7.62
CA ALA A 342 21.10 -24.45 -8.98
C ALA A 342 22.28 -23.61 -9.50
N ALA A 343 22.81 -22.68 -8.67
CA ALA A 343 23.94 -21.83 -9.03
C ALA A 343 25.22 -22.66 -9.22
N VAL A 344 25.55 -23.54 -8.27
CA VAL A 344 26.73 -24.40 -8.36
C VAL A 344 26.62 -25.36 -9.54
N GLY A 345 25.47 -25.99 -9.73
CA GLY A 345 25.23 -26.90 -10.87
C GLY A 345 25.43 -26.19 -12.23
N ALA A 346 24.84 -25.00 -12.41
CA ALA A 346 25.00 -24.21 -13.63
C ALA A 346 26.47 -23.77 -13.87
N LEU A 347 27.15 -23.35 -12.81
CA LEU A 347 28.56 -22.97 -12.88
C LEU A 347 29.48 -24.18 -13.15
N CYS A 348 29.21 -25.35 -12.59
CA CYS A 348 29.92 -26.59 -12.88
C CYS A 348 29.76 -27.01 -14.34
N LEU A 349 28.55 -26.91 -14.91
CA LEU A 349 28.31 -27.12 -16.33
C LEU A 349 29.12 -26.17 -17.21
N ARG A 350 29.26 -24.89 -16.79
CA ARG A 350 30.12 -23.94 -17.47
C ARG A 350 31.61 -24.33 -17.35
N LEU A 351 32.03 -24.90 -16.19
CA LEU A 351 33.41 -25.25 -15.87
C LEU A 351 33.78 -26.69 -16.23
N TRP A 352 32.94 -27.42 -16.96
CA TRP A 352 33.12 -28.85 -17.19
C TRP A 352 34.47 -29.22 -17.83
N ARG A 353 35.05 -28.28 -18.62
CA ARG A 353 36.41 -28.42 -19.18
C ARG A 353 37.55 -27.93 -18.27
N ARG A 354 37.22 -27.45 -17.09
CA ARG A 354 38.15 -26.89 -16.09
C ARG A 354 37.96 -27.51 -14.72
N PRO A 355 38.27 -28.83 -14.56
CA PRO A 355 37.96 -29.59 -13.34
C PRO A 355 38.56 -28.97 -12.07
N ARG A 356 39.76 -28.37 -12.15
CA ARG A 356 40.37 -27.68 -11.00
C ARG A 356 39.54 -26.46 -10.57
N ALA A 357 39.04 -25.68 -11.50
CA ALA A 357 38.17 -24.54 -11.21
C ALA A 357 36.82 -24.99 -10.67
N ALA A 358 36.24 -26.07 -11.20
CA ALA A 358 35.01 -26.68 -10.70
C ALA A 358 35.20 -27.19 -9.28
N ALA A 359 36.28 -27.93 -9.00
CA ALA A 359 36.61 -28.39 -7.65
C ALA A 359 36.81 -27.20 -6.68
N ALA A 360 37.52 -26.15 -7.10
CA ALA A 360 37.71 -24.94 -6.31
C ALA A 360 36.40 -24.24 -5.95
N LEU A 361 35.38 -24.27 -6.84
CA LEU A 361 34.02 -23.77 -6.56
C LEU A 361 33.27 -24.67 -5.57
N VAL A 362 33.33 -25.99 -5.79
CA VAL A 362 32.46 -26.97 -5.09
C VAL A 362 32.93 -27.24 -3.66
N VAL A 363 34.26 -27.34 -3.43
CA VAL A 363 34.80 -27.70 -2.11
C VAL A 363 34.33 -26.78 -0.98
N PRO A 364 34.40 -25.44 -1.09
CA PRO A 364 33.86 -24.56 -0.05
C PRO A 364 32.37 -24.76 0.19
N CYS A 365 31.59 -25.05 -0.85
CA CYS A 365 30.16 -25.29 -0.75
C CYS A 365 29.86 -26.58 0.02
N ILE A 366 30.60 -27.68 -0.28
CA ILE A 366 30.44 -28.95 0.43
C ILE A 366 30.80 -28.77 1.90
N VAL A 367 31.97 -28.15 2.20
CA VAL A 367 32.39 -27.91 3.58
C VAL A 367 31.32 -27.11 4.34
N SER A 368 30.81 -26.06 3.73
CA SER A 368 29.75 -25.25 4.35
C SER A 368 28.46 -26.03 4.60
N VAL A 369 28.01 -26.84 3.65
CA VAL A 369 26.81 -27.66 3.82
C VAL A 369 27.00 -28.71 4.93
N LEU A 370 28.18 -29.32 5.03
CA LEU A 370 28.50 -30.24 6.12
C LEU A 370 28.52 -29.55 7.49
N LEU A 371 29.12 -28.36 7.58
CA LEU A 371 29.09 -27.53 8.80
C LEU A 371 27.66 -27.10 9.16
N TRP A 372 26.86 -26.72 8.18
CA TRP A 372 25.47 -26.34 8.36
C TRP A 372 24.62 -27.52 8.85
N LEU A 373 24.77 -28.73 8.28
CA LEU A 373 24.11 -29.92 8.79
C LEU A 373 24.62 -30.30 10.20
N GLY A 374 25.96 -30.19 10.43
CA GLY A 374 26.56 -30.40 11.74
C GLY A 374 26.04 -29.44 12.81
N SER A 375 25.69 -28.20 12.44
CA SER A 375 25.10 -27.25 13.39
C SER A 375 23.72 -27.72 13.90
N PHE A 376 22.87 -28.31 13.07
CA PHE A 376 21.59 -28.90 13.55
C PHE A 376 21.83 -30.09 14.47
N TYR A 377 22.83 -30.93 14.19
CA TYR A 377 23.20 -32.01 15.10
C TYR A 377 23.70 -31.47 16.46
N ALA A 378 24.52 -30.42 16.43
CA ALA A 378 25.02 -29.80 17.66
C ALA A 378 23.92 -29.14 18.50
N LEU A 379 22.92 -28.49 17.84
CA LEU A 379 21.86 -27.76 18.53
C LEU A 379 20.64 -28.65 18.89
N TYR A 380 20.32 -29.66 18.07
CA TYR A 380 19.10 -30.47 18.21
C TYR A 380 19.32 -31.98 18.25
N GLY A 381 20.55 -32.47 18.09
CA GLY A 381 20.90 -33.87 18.10
C GLY A 381 20.57 -34.65 16.82
N VAL A 382 20.17 -33.96 15.74
CA VAL A 382 19.82 -34.61 14.46
C VAL A 382 20.32 -33.80 13.25
N PHE A 383 20.67 -34.46 12.15
CA PHE A 383 21.12 -33.83 10.90
C PHE A 383 19.95 -33.40 10.02
N ASP A 384 18.92 -32.81 10.58
CA ASP A 384 17.72 -32.39 9.83
C ASP A 384 17.55 -30.86 9.86
N PRO A 385 17.68 -30.18 8.71
CA PRO A 385 17.48 -28.73 8.63
C PRO A 385 16.04 -28.25 8.90
N GLN A 386 15.08 -29.17 8.95
CA GLN A 386 13.67 -28.84 9.25
C GLN A 386 13.36 -28.96 10.75
N ILE A 387 14.28 -29.48 11.53
CA ILE A 387 14.07 -29.77 12.96
C ILE A 387 13.64 -28.54 13.79
N PRO A 388 14.14 -27.30 13.55
CA PRO A 388 13.70 -26.12 14.31
C PRO A 388 12.20 -25.81 14.14
N TYR A 389 11.61 -26.27 13.03
CA TYR A 389 10.19 -26.05 12.70
C TYR A 389 9.26 -27.12 13.28
N GLY A 390 9.76 -28.13 14.00
CA GLY A 390 8.95 -29.22 14.57
C GLY A 390 8.09 -29.93 13.54
N ASP A 391 6.80 -30.07 13.81
CA ASP A 391 5.85 -30.72 12.89
C ASP A 391 5.25 -29.77 11.83
N PHE A 392 5.54 -28.48 11.90
CA PHE A 392 5.03 -27.47 10.97
C PHE A 392 5.24 -27.85 9.48
N PRO A 393 6.43 -28.33 9.03
CA PRO A 393 6.62 -28.68 7.64
C PRO A 393 5.70 -29.82 7.16
N LYS A 394 5.40 -30.80 8.00
CA LYS A 394 4.51 -31.93 7.67
C LYS A 394 3.07 -31.47 7.44
N LEU A 395 2.62 -30.46 8.19
CA LEU A 395 1.25 -29.98 8.16
C LEU A 395 1.02 -28.90 7.09
N TYR A 396 2.01 -28.04 6.84
CA TYR A 396 1.81 -26.80 6.09
C TYR A 396 2.67 -26.66 4.83
N VAL A 397 3.64 -27.54 4.58
CA VAL A 397 4.52 -27.50 3.40
C VAL A 397 4.13 -28.61 2.43
N LEU A 398 3.04 -28.41 1.69
CA LEU A 398 2.41 -29.41 0.84
C LEU A 398 2.54 -29.06 -0.65
N ALA A 399 2.70 -30.08 -1.52
CA ALA A 399 2.71 -29.88 -2.97
C ALA A 399 1.38 -29.30 -3.50
N ALA A 400 0.27 -29.58 -2.83
CA ALA A 400 -1.06 -29.04 -3.16
C ALA A 400 -1.14 -27.51 -3.08
N ASN A 401 -0.25 -26.85 -2.32
CA ASN A 401 -0.20 -25.38 -2.20
C ASN A 401 0.45 -24.69 -3.41
N ILE A 402 1.24 -25.43 -4.23
CA ILE A 402 2.02 -24.86 -5.33
C ILE A 402 1.16 -24.03 -6.31
N PRO A 403 0.04 -24.50 -6.85
CA PRO A 403 -0.75 -23.72 -7.80
C PRO A 403 -1.25 -22.40 -7.21
N ARG A 404 -1.81 -22.45 -5.99
CA ARG A 404 -2.27 -21.25 -5.26
C ARG A 404 -1.13 -20.31 -4.98
N GLY A 405 0.00 -20.81 -4.51
CA GLY A 405 1.17 -20.00 -4.19
C GLY A 405 1.82 -19.32 -5.40
N VAL A 406 1.94 -20.04 -6.52
CA VAL A 406 2.50 -19.48 -7.78
C VAL A 406 1.60 -18.38 -8.31
N LEU A 407 0.29 -18.62 -8.41
CA LEU A 407 -0.66 -17.62 -8.89
C LEU A 407 -0.76 -16.43 -7.92
N GLY A 408 -0.73 -16.69 -6.61
CA GLY A 408 -0.72 -15.67 -5.58
C GLY A 408 0.53 -14.77 -5.66
N LEU A 409 1.73 -15.34 -5.74
CA LEU A 409 2.97 -14.57 -5.91
C LEU A 409 3.01 -13.71 -7.18
N LEU A 410 2.21 -14.06 -8.20
CA LEU A 410 2.13 -13.28 -9.44
C LEU A 410 0.98 -12.27 -9.44
N PHE A 411 -0.21 -12.63 -8.96
CA PHE A 411 -1.45 -11.91 -9.24
C PHE A 411 -2.26 -11.48 -8.02
N ASP A 412 -1.88 -11.88 -6.79
CA ASP A 412 -2.62 -11.46 -5.58
C ASP A 412 -2.60 -9.95 -5.42
N GLN A 413 -3.74 -9.34 -5.06
CA GLN A 413 -3.86 -7.89 -4.93
C GLN A 413 -2.97 -7.29 -3.83
N LYS A 414 -2.58 -8.08 -2.79
CA LYS A 414 -1.71 -7.62 -1.69
C LYS A 414 -0.25 -8.03 -1.88
N PHE A 415 -0.01 -9.22 -2.45
CA PHE A 415 1.31 -9.85 -2.46
C PHE A 415 1.82 -10.20 -3.87
N GLY A 416 1.04 -9.95 -4.92
CA GLY A 416 1.40 -10.35 -6.28
C GLY A 416 2.44 -9.44 -6.93
N LEU A 417 3.48 -10.02 -7.54
CA LEU A 417 4.54 -9.29 -8.23
C LEU A 417 3.99 -8.35 -9.33
N LEU A 418 3.07 -8.83 -10.18
CA LEU A 418 2.57 -8.07 -11.31
C LEU A 418 1.57 -6.97 -10.90
N MET A 419 0.98 -7.06 -9.71
CA MET A 419 0.13 -6.01 -9.14
C MET A 419 0.96 -4.79 -8.71
N TYR A 420 2.16 -5.01 -8.19
CA TYR A 420 3.03 -3.94 -7.70
C TYR A 420 4.11 -3.53 -8.68
N ALA A 421 4.53 -4.43 -9.57
CA ALA A 421 5.54 -4.17 -10.58
C ALA A 421 5.19 -4.82 -11.93
N PRO A 422 4.17 -4.29 -12.64
CA PRO A 422 3.74 -4.84 -13.94
C PRO A 422 4.85 -4.86 -14.99
N VAL A 423 5.94 -4.11 -14.80
CA VAL A 423 7.11 -4.14 -15.70
C VAL A 423 7.75 -5.54 -15.83
N TYR A 424 7.60 -6.40 -14.82
CA TYR A 424 8.11 -7.78 -14.90
C TYR A 424 7.42 -8.63 -15.98
N ALA A 425 6.24 -8.24 -16.47
CA ALA A 425 5.61 -8.89 -17.61
C ALA A 425 6.49 -8.85 -18.88
N VAL A 426 7.35 -7.84 -19.01
CA VAL A 426 8.31 -7.71 -20.11
C VAL A 426 9.32 -8.87 -20.12
N ALA A 427 9.62 -9.47 -18.96
CA ALA A 427 10.54 -10.61 -18.85
C ALA A 427 10.06 -11.83 -19.66
N ILE A 428 8.76 -12.02 -19.85
CA ILE A 428 8.18 -13.13 -20.63
C ILE A 428 8.66 -13.04 -22.08
N ALA A 429 8.58 -11.85 -22.68
CA ALA A 429 9.07 -11.62 -24.04
C ALA A 429 10.59 -11.83 -24.15
N GLY A 430 11.33 -11.34 -23.15
CA GLY A 430 12.78 -11.54 -23.09
C GLY A 430 13.20 -12.99 -22.94
N CYS A 431 12.51 -13.73 -22.10
CA CYS A 431 12.69 -15.17 -21.95
C CYS A 431 12.55 -15.89 -23.30
N TRP A 432 11.44 -15.63 -24.01
CA TRP A 432 11.20 -16.19 -25.34
C TRP A 432 12.31 -15.84 -26.34
N LEU A 433 12.78 -14.59 -26.35
CA LEU A 433 13.85 -14.14 -27.24
C LEU A 433 15.19 -14.81 -26.90
N MET A 434 15.51 -14.95 -25.60
CA MET A 434 16.76 -15.61 -25.17
C MET A 434 16.76 -17.10 -25.57
N LEU A 435 15.62 -17.80 -25.44
CA LEU A 435 15.50 -19.20 -25.84
C LEU A 435 15.69 -19.42 -27.34
N ARG A 436 15.40 -18.41 -28.17
CA ARG A 436 15.62 -18.47 -29.64
C ARG A 436 17.04 -18.14 -30.06
N ARG A 437 17.83 -17.52 -29.18
CA ARG A 437 19.23 -17.18 -29.46
C ARG A 437 20.14 -18.34 -29.09
N SER A 438 20.93 -18.86 -30.04
CA SER A 438 21.85 -19.98 -29.80
C SER A 438 22.92 -19.66 -28.74
N ASP A 439 23.41 -18.41 -28.69
CA ASP A 439 24.40 -17.93 -27.74
C ASP A 439 23.90 -17.73 -26.31
N ALA A 440 22.59 -17.50 -26.12
CA ALA A 440 21.96 -17.23 -24.84
C ALA A 440 21.05 -18.36 -24.33
N ARG A 441 20.76 -19.37 -25.16
CA ARG A 441 19.77 -20.42 -24.85
C ARG A 441 20.09 -21.21 -23.58
N LEU A 442 21.33 -21.68 -23.44
CA LEU A 442 21.74 -22.45 -22.26
C LEU A 442 21.69 -21.61 -20.98
N PHE A 443 22.09 -20.35 -21.10
CA PHE A 443 21.99 -19.41 -19.99
C PHE A 443 20.52 -19.20 -19.60
N ALA A 444 19.63 -18.99 -20.58
CA ALA A 444 18.19 -18.86 -20.34
C ALA A 444 17.61 -20.10 -19.63
N PHE A 445 17.97 -21.31 -20.09
CA PHE A 445 17.53 -22.54 -19.44
C PHE A 445 18.00 -22.63 -17.97
N ALA A 446 19.25 -22.28 -17.69
CA ALA A 446 19.77 -22.27 -16.32
C ALA A 446 19.01 -21.29 -15.42
N LEU A 447 18.69 -20.07 -15.91
CA LEU A 447 17.89 -19.08 -15.18
C LEU A 447 16.47 -19.59 -14.92
N ILE A 448 15.79 -20.09 -15.96
CA ILE A 448 14.41 -20.62 -15.86
C ILE A 448 14.36 -21.78 -14.87
N ALA A 449 15.27 -22.74 -14.99
CA ALA A 449 15.33 -23.89 -14.09
C ALA A 449 15.52 -23.45 -12.63
N SER A 450 16.37 -22.46 -12.37
CA SER A 450 16.60 -21.91 -11.04
C SER A 450 15.34 -21.22 -10.50
N VAL A 451 14.65 -20.42 -11.31
CA VAL A 451 13.39 -19.75 -10.95
C VAL A 451 12.31 -20.79 -10.64
N VAL A 452 12.10 -21.75 -11.53
CA VAL A 452 11.06 -22.78 -11.38
C VAL A 452 11.31 -23.63 -10.13
N ALA A 453 12.54 -24.09 -9.92
CA ALA A 453 12.88 -24.91 -8.75
C ALA A 453 12.67 -24.15 -7.44
N PHE A 454 13.09 -22.90 -7.38
CA PHE A 454 12.94 -22.07 -6.19
C PHE A 454 11.47 -21.71 -5.91
N VAL A 455 10.72 -21.28 -6.93
CA VAL A 455 9.30 -20.95 -6.79
C VAL A 455 8.49 -22.17 -6.40
N ALA A 456 8.71 -23.32 -7.06
CA ALA A 456 8.03 -24.56 -6.71
C ALA A 456 8.29 -25.00 -5.26
N SER A 457 9.51 -24.81 -4.76
CA SER A 457 9.83 -25.11 -3.36
C SER A 457 9.19 -24.11 -2.39
N SER A 458 9.31 -22.81 -2.66
CA SER A 458 8.82 -21.77 -1.75
C SER A 458 7.30 -21.74 -1.65
N THR A 459 6.59 -22.07 -2.75
CA THR A 459 5.12 -22.07 -2.79
C THR A 459 4.48 -23.35 -2.25
N ARG A 460 5.27 -24.33 -1.84
CA ARG A 460 4.75 -25.49 -1.05
C ARG A 460 4.25 -25.06 0.31
N MET A 461 4.81 -23.97 0.88
CA MET A 461 4.38 -23.41 2.15
C MET A 461 2.99 -22.78 2.00
N TYR A 462 2.07 -23.08 2.96
CA TYR A 462 0.73 -22.49 2.90
C TYR A 462 0.78 -20.97 2.98
N MET A 463 1.69 -20.40 3.78
CA MET A 463 1.99 -18.96 3.84
C MET A 463 2.94 -18.54 2.71
N TRP A 464 2.57 -18.83 1.45
CA TRP A 464 3.34 -18.49 0.25
C TRP A 464 3.66 -17.00 0.14
N TRP A 465 2.91 -16.12 0.82
CA TRP A 465 3.11 -14.67 0.84
C TRP A 465 4.25 -14.22 1.77
N GLY A 466 4.74 -15.06 2.68
CA GLY A 466 5.90 -14.79 3.53
C GLY A 466 5.59 -14.11 4.86
N GLY A 467 4.41 -14.34 5.45
CA GLY A 467 4.00 -13.71 6.70
C GLY A 467 3.61 -12.24 6.55
N SER A 468 3.70 -11.46 7.61
CA SER A 468 3.54 -10.00 7.54
C SER A 468 4.74 -9.39 6.84
N SER A 469 4.63 -9.10 5.55
CA SER A 469 5.77 -8.69 4.73
C SER A 469 5.39 -7.71 3.61
N ALA A 470 6.39 -7.16 2.95
CA ALA A 470 6.21 -6.44 1.70
C ALA A 470 5.80 -7.40 0.57
N PRO A 471 5.12 -6.88 -0.49
CA PRO A 471 4.64 -7.71 -1.61
C PRO A 471 5.75 -8.55 -2.24
N ALA A 472 5.40 -9.77 -2.65
CA ALA A 472 6.25 -10.72 -3.37
C ALA A 472 7.62 -11.02 -2.70
N ARG A 473 7.69 -10.98 -1.36
CA ARG A 473 8.91 -11.22 -0.56
C ARG A 473 9.70 -12.42 -1.06
N PHE A 474 9.04 -13.56 -1.25
CA PHE A 474 9.71 -14.80 -1.62
C PHE A 474 10.33 -14.79 -3.03
N LEU A 475 10.00 -13.81 -3.88
CA LEU A 475 10.64 -13.67 -5.18
C LEU A 475 11.93 -12.82 -5.14
N VAL A 476 12.19 -12.08 -4.05
CA VAL A 476 13.35 -11.18 -3.96
C VAL A 476 14.68 -11.85 -4.28
N PRO A 477 15.00 -13.05 -3.75
CA PRO A 477 16.28 -13.70 -4.04
C PRO A 477 16.50 -14.04 -5.51
N ILE A 478 15.41 -14.22 -6.27
CA ILE A 478 15.47 -14.60 -7.70
C ILE A 478 15.19 -13.46 -8.66
N LEU A 479 14.85 -12.24 -8.17
CA LEU A 479 14.65 -11.08 -9.04
C LEU A 479 15.84 -10.79 -9.98
N PRO A 480 17.11 -10.97 -9.54
CA PRO A 480 18.24 -10.80 -10.43
C PRO A 480 18.23 -11.70 -11.66
N LEU A 481 17.54 -12.88 -11.58
CA LEU A 481 17.43 -13.81 -12.71
C LEU A 481 16.47 -13.32 -13.80
N PHE A 482 15.56 -12.38 -13.49
CA PHE A 482 14.70 -11.73 -14.48
C PHE A 482 15.41 -10.60 -15.23
N ALA A 483 16.46 -10.02 -14.65
CA ALA A 483 17.18 -8.89 -15.25
C ALA A 483 17.71 -9.17 -16.67
N PRO A 484 18.34 -10.33 -16.99
CA PRO A 484 18.74 -10.68 -18.33
C PRO A 484 17.56 -10.71 -19.32
N MET A 485 16.42 -11.25 -18.90
CA MET A 485 15.23 -11.36 -19.72
C MET A 485 14.67 -9.96 -20.03
N ILE A 486 14.55 -9.09 -19.01
CA ILE A 486 14.11 -7.69 -19.15
C ILE A 486 15.06 -6.91 -20.06
N ALA A 487 16.38 -7.07 -19.89
CA ALA A 487 17.40 -6.40 -20.69
C ALA A 487 17.29 -6.77 -22.19
N VAL A 488 17.18 -8.07 -22.49
CA VAL A 488 17.02 -8.55 -23.88
C VAL A 488 15.70 -8.09 -24.48
N ALA A 489 14.62 -8.06 -23.69
CA ALA A 489 13.33 -7.55 -24.15
C ALA A 489 13.42 -6.06 -24.50
N PHE A 490 13.93 -5.22 -23.61
CA PHE A 490 14.11 -3.77 -23.87
C PHE A 490 14.98 -3.51 -25.09
N GLN A 491 16.06 -4.27 -25.28
CA GLN A 491 16.91 -4.16 -26.47
C GLN A 491 16.16 -4.50 -27.75
N ALA A 492 15.24 -5.46 -27.70
CA ALA A 492 14.50 -5.92 -28.87
C ALA A 492 13.32 -5.02 -29.26
N LEU A 493 12.96 -4.02 -28.45
CA LEU A 493 11.84 -3.10 -28.71
C LEU A 493 12.13 -2.21 -29.94
N ARG A 494 11.61 -2.59 -31.08
CA ARG A 494 11.82 -1.83 -32.36
C ARG A 494 10.65 -0.91 -32.65
N SER A 495 9.40 -1.31 -32.35
CA SER A 495 8.22 -0.50 -32.63
C SER A 495 8.00 0.55 -31.53
N THR A 496 7.49 1.72 -31.89
CA THR A 496 7.17 2.80 -30.95
C THR A 496 6.11 2.36 -29.95
N SER A 497 5.10 1.57 -30.37
CA SER A 497 4.07 1.03 -29.48
C SER A 497 4.66 0.13 -28.39
N ALA A 498 5.57 -0.77 -28.75
CA ALA A 498 6.21 -1.66 -27.78
C ALA A 498 7.08 -0.86 -26.78
N ARG A 499 7.78 0.17 -27.23
CA ARG A 499 8.55 1.08 -26.36
C ARG A 499 7.66 1.85 -25.41
N VAL A 500 6.57 2.42 -25.92
CA VAL A 500 5.60 3.14 -25.10
C VAL A 500 4.96 2.21 -24.08
N MET A 501 4.52 1.02 -24.48
CA MET A 501 3.95 0.04 -23.55
C MET A 501 4.94 -0.34 -22.44
N ALA A 502 6.17 -0.66 -22.80
CA ALA A 502 7.20 -1.00 -21.83
C ALA A 502 7.53 0.18 -20.89
N ALA A 503 7.59 1.41 -21.42
CA ALA A 503 7.75 2.62 -20.62
C ALA A 503 6.58 2.85 -19.66
N MET A 504 5.34 2.66 -20.11
CA MET A 504 4.15 2.76 -19.26
C MET A 504 4.18 1.74 -18.11
N LEU A 505 4.49 0.46 -18.41
CA LEU A 505 4.62 -0.56 -17.39
C LEU A 505 5.71 -0.20 -16.36
N LEU A 506 6.83 0.32 -16.80
CA LEU A 506 7.91 0.78 -15.92
C LEU A 506 7.46 1.95 -15.05
N ILE A 507 6.83 2.98 -15.64
CA ILE A 507 6.40 4.17 -14.92
C ILE A 507 5.32 3.83 -13.88
N VAL A 508 4.35 2.99 -14.23
CA VAL A 508 3.33 2.52 -13.28
C VAL A 508 4.01 1.79 -12.12
N SER A 509 4.98 0.91 -12.41
CA SER A 509 5.73 0.19 -11.37
C SER A 509 6.53 1.14 -10.46
N LEU A 510 7.16 2.17 -11.02
CA LEU A 510 7.89 3.20 -10.26
C LEU A 510 6.95 4.07 -9.44
N ALA A 511 5.78 4.43 -9.98
CA ALA A 511 4.77 5.22 -9.27
C ALA A 511 4.21 4.44 -8.07
N ILE A 512 3.94 3.15 -8.23
CA ILE A 512 3.50 2.26 -7.13
C ILE A 512 4.60 2.17 -6.06
N ALA A 513 5.86 1.99 -6.46
CA ALA A 513 6.98 1.96 -5.52
C ALA A 513 7.13 3.29 -4.78
N ALA A 514 7.02 4.43 -5.48
CA ALA A 514 7.09 5.76 -4.87
C ALA A 514 5.95 5.99 -3.86
N ALA A 515 4.70 5.63 -4.20
CA ALA A 515 3.57 5.70 -3.28
C ALA A 515 3.80 4.80 -2.04
N GLY A 516 4.35 3.60 -2.24
CA GLY A 516 4.73 2.69 -1.17
C GLY A 516 5.80 3.26 -0.26
N VAL A 517 6.82 3.93 -0.81
CA VAL A 517 7.89 4.57 -0.02
C VAL A 517 7.36 5.76 0.78
N VAL A 518 6.48 6.59 0.22
CA VAL A 518 5.88 7.75 0.92
C VAL A 518 5.04 7.33 2.13
N SER A 519 4.37 6.18 2.07
CA SER A 519 3.56 5.66 3.18
C SER A 519 3.83 4.16 3.40
N PRO A 520 5.05 3.78 3.88
CA PRO A 520 5.50 2.40 3.85
C PRO A 520 4.64 1.47 4.71
N ARG A 521 4.30 1.86 5.94
CA ARG A 521 3.47 1.06 6.83
C ARG A 521 2.08 0.80 6.27
N ARG A 522 1.48 1.78 5.61
CA ARG A 522 0.12 1.67 5.07
C ARG A 522 0.05 0.87 3.77
N PHE A 523 1.01 1.07 2.87
CA PHE A 523 0.88 0.61 1.48
C PHE A 523 1.82 -0.53 1.10
N MET A 524 2.90 -0.75 1.83
CA MET A 524 3.95 -1.63 1.37
C MET A 524 4.48 -2.59 2.43
N LEU A 525 4.75 -2.12 3.66
CA LEU A 525 5.38 -2.94 4.70
C LEU A 525 4.36 -3.67 5.55
N PHE A 526 4.71 -4.88 5.95
CA PHE A 526 3.97 -5.67 6.94
C PHE A 526 2.50 -5.90 6.61
N SER A 527 2.18 -6.10 5.31
CA SER A 527 0.83 -6.43 4.86
C SER A 527 0.33 -7.70 5.53
N ALA A 528 -0.88 -7.65 6.10
CA ALA A 528 -1.54 -8.82 6.69
C ALA A 528 -2.24 -9.67 5.62
N PRO A 529 -2.39 -10.98 5.82
CA PRO A 529 -3.13 -11.84 4.87
C PRO A 529 -4.63 -11.53 4.81
N HIS A 530 -5.18 -10.99 5.90
CA HIS A 530 -6.61 -10.66 5.99
C HIS A 530 -6.93 -9.25 5.46
N GLY A 531 -8.18 -9.03 5.03
CA GLY A 531 -8.65 -7.74 4.50
C GLY A 531 -8.21 -7.46 3.07
N LEU A 532 -8.51 -6.29 2.57
CA LEU A 532 -8.25 -5.82 1.21
C LEU A 532 -6.87 -5.14 1.10
N ALA A 533 -6.36 -5.00 -0.12
CA ALA A 533 -5.12 -4.28 -0.36
C ALA A 533 -5.30 -2.77 -0.13
N ASN A 534 -4.64 -2.21 0.87
CA ASN A 534 -4.76 -0.79 1.23
C ASN A 534 -4.41 0.15 0.06
N MET A 535 -3.44 -0.22 -0.77
CA MET A 535 -3.07 0.54 -1.96
C MET A 535 -4.23 0.63 -2.96
N VAL A 536 -4.94 -0.49 -3.19
CA VAL A 536 -6.10 -0.54 -4.09
C VAL A 536 -7.26 0.26 -3.49
N VAL A 537 -7.57 0.02 -2.21
CA VAL A 537 -8.64 0.72 -1.49
C VAL A 537 -8.42 2.24 -1.47
N ALA A 538 -7.18 2.70 -1.31
CA ALA A 538 -6.87 4.13 -1.34
C ALA A 538 -7.07 4.77 -2.73
N GLY A 539 -6.89 3.99 -3.81
CA GLY A 539 -6.99 4.47 -5.19
C GLY A 539 -8.35 4.30 -5.85
N GLU A 540 -9.18 3.35 -5.37
CA GLU A 540 -10.39 2.92 -6.10
C GLU A 540 -11.53 3.94 -6.12
N GLY A 541 -11.63 4.83 -5.11
CA GLY A 541 -12.74 5.78 -5.00
C GLY A 541 -14.10 5.08 -4.94
N PRO A 542 -15.06 5.42 -5.82
CA PRO A 542 -16.38 4.77 -5.85
C PRO A 542 -16.38 3.38 -6.51
N ALA A 543 -15.24 2.95 -7.07
CA ALA A 543 -15.15 1.62 -7.67
C ALA A 543 -14.99 0.54 -6.60
N PRO A 544 -15.61 -0.63 -6.74
CA PRO A 544 -15.39 -1.77 -5.87
C PRO A 544 -14.18 -2.61 -6.33
N LEU A 545 -13.09 -1.97 -6.74
CA LEU A 545 -12.00 -2.63 -7.46
C LEU A 545 -11.32 -3.72 -6.60
N ALA A 546 -11.14 -3.47 -5.31
CA ALA A 546 -10.56 -4.44 -4.39
C ALA A 546 -11.39 -5.75 -4.28
N TYR A 547 -12.69 -5.68 -4.55
CA TYR A 547 -13.57 -6.86 -4.61
C TYR A 547 -13.65 -7.53 -6.00
N LEU A 548 -13.02 -6.94 -7.00
CA LEU A 548 -12.96 -7.44 -8.38
C LEU A 548 -11.57 -7.94 -8.78
N LEU A 549 -10.55 -7.63 -7.97
CA LEU A 549 -9.18 -8.11 -8.15
C LEU A 549 -8.95 -9.43 -7.43
N PRO A 550 -8.07 -10.31 -7.95
CA PRO A 550 -7.82 -11.62 -7.35
C PRO A 550 -7.15 -11.49 -5.97
N THR A 551 -7.60 -12.32 -5.03
CA THR A 551 -6.92 -12.57 -3.75
C THR A 551 -6.79 -14.07 -3.55
N PHE A 552 -5.61 -14.51 -3.12
CA PHE A 552 -5.25 -15.91 -2.92
C PHE A 552 -4.97 -16.22 -1.44
N THR A 553 -5.02 -15.22 -0.55
CA THR A 553 -4.75 -15.36 0.88
C THR A 553 -5.98 -15.69 1.69
N GLU A 554 -7.17 -15.22 1.27
CA GLU A 554 -8.44 -15.38 1.99
C GLU A 554 -9.40 -16.31 1.29
N ASP A 555 -10.31 -16.93 2.06
CA ASP A 555 -11.49 -17.60 1.53
C ASP A 555 -12.52 -16.53 1.18
N VAL A 556 -12.44 -16.04 -0.03
CA VAL A 556 -13.40 -15.08 -0.56
C VAL A 556 -14.63 -15.79 -1.11
N ILE A 557 -15.75 -15.07 -1.14
CA ILE A 557 -17.03 -15.53 -1.71
C ILE A 557 -16.89 -16.00 -3.17
N ARG A 558 -15.87 -15.50 -3.89
CA ARG A 558 -15.54 -15.93 -5.26
C ARG A 558 -14.17 -16.60 -5.31
N SER A 559 -14.06 -17.69 -6.08
CA SER A 559 -12.78 -18.33 -6.34
C SER A 559 -11.75 -17.31 -6.89
N PRO A 560 -10.48 -17.36 -6.42
CA PRO A 560 -9.42 -16.50 -6.96
C PRO A 560 -9.26 -16.59 -8.48
N LEU A 561 -9.47 -17.76 -9.07
CA LEU A 561 -9.41 -17.96 -10.53
C LEU A 561 -10.57 -17.25 -11.25
N THR A 562 -11.77 -17.20 -10.66
CA THR A 562 -12.92 -16.47 -11.22
C THR A 562 -12.66 -14.97 -11.22
N LEU A 563 -11.93 -14.45 -10.22
CA LEU A 563 -11.52 -13.04 -10.17
C LEU A 563 -10.36 -12.74 -11.12
N LEU A 564 -9.46 -13.70 -11.36
CA LEU A 564 -8.30 -13.52 -12.24
C LEU A 564 -8.66 -13.62 -13.73
N ALA A 565 -9.54 -14.55 -14.09
CA ALA A 565 -9.85 -14.89 -15.49
C ALA A 565 -10.28 -13.68 -16.36
N PRO A 566 -11.15 -12.75 -15.91
CA PRO A 566 -11.52 -11.55 -16.65
C PRO A 566 -10.33 -10.72 -17.09
N TRP A 567 -9.38 -10.50 -16.20
CA TRP A 567 -8.19 -9.68 -16.46
C TRP A 567 -7.20 -10.35 -17.39
N VAL A 568 -7.04 -11.67 -17.30
CA VAL A 568 -6.22 -12.45 -18.24
C VAL A 568 -6.82 -12.42 -19.64
N VAL A 569 -8.14 -12.65 -19.77
CA VAL A 569 -8.84 -12.58 -21.06
C VAL A 569 -8.72 -11.17 -21.66
N ALA A 570 -8.92 -10.13 -20.85
CA ALA A 570 -8.75 -8.75 -21.27
C ALA A 570 -7.33 -8.45 -21.78
N ALA A 571 -6.30 -8.98 -21.08
CA ALA A 571 -4.91 -8.83 -21.52
C ALA A 571 -4.64 -9.53 -22.86
N VAL A 572 -5.21 -10.71 -23.09
CA VAL A 572 -5.10 -11.43 -24.37
C VAL A 572 -5.79 -10.65 -25.50
N ILE A 573 -7.02 -10.15 -25.24
CA ILE A 573 -7.76 -9.34 -26.23
C ILE A 573 -6.96 -8.08 -26.58
N ALA A 574 -6.46 -7.36 -25.60
CA ALA A 574 -5.65 -6.16 -25.79
C ALA A 574 -4.37 -6.46 -26.59
N ALA A 575 -3.67 -7.54 -26.27
CA ALA A 575 -2.48 -7.96 -27.01
C ALA A 575 -2.79 -8.28 -28.48
N LEU A 576 -3.88 -8.97 -28.75
CA LEU A 576 -4.34 -9.27 -30.11
C LEU A 576 -4.66 -7.97 -30.88
N VAL A 577 -5.40 -7.04 -30.26
CA VAL A 577 -5.74 -5.75 -30.85
C VAL A 577 -4.47 -4.95 -31.17
N ILE A 578 -3.49 -4.91 -30.26
CA ILE A 578 -2.20 -4.25 -30.50
C ILE A 578 -1.49 -4.89 -31.70
N VAL A 579 -1.43 -6.21 -31.77
CA VAL A 579 -0.75 -6.93 -32.88
C VAL A 579 -1.45 -6.64 -34.22
N VAL A 580 -2.77 -6.70 -34.26
CA VAL A 580 -3.55 -6.45 -35.49
C VAL A 580 -3.41 -5.00 -35.95
N THR A 581 -3.56 -4.04 -35.03
CA THR A 581 -3.45 -2.62 -35.35
C THR A 581 -2.02 -2.20 -35.70
N ALA A 582 -1.02 -2.80 -35.09
CA ALA A 582 0.38 -2.55 -35.42
C ALA A 582 0.79 -3.12 -36.80
N ARG A 583 0.17 -4.22 -37.25
CA ARG A 583 0.39 -4.80 -38.56
C ARG A 583 -0.28 -4.01 -39.70
N ALA A 584 -1.43 -3.39 -39.38
CA ALA A 584 -2.26 -2.71 -40.40
C ALA A 584 -1.75 -1.34 -40.86
N LYS A 585 -0.77 -0.74 -40.16
CA LYS A 585 -0.30 0.62 -40.49
C LYS A 585 1.19 0.81 -40.28
N ASN A 586 1.80 1.59 -41.22
CA ASN A 586 3.16 2.15 -41.14
C ASN A 586 3.47 2.82 -39.79
N ARG A 587 4.76 2.99 -39.48
CA ARG A 587 5.47 3.50 -38.29
C ARG A 587 4.68 4.44 -37.34
N ASN A 588 3.74 5.23 -37.86
CA ASN A 588 2.94 6.23 -37.10
C ASN A 588 1.64 5.65 -36.48
N GLY A 589 1.20 4.46 -36.89
CA GLY A 589 0.04 3.78 -36.31
C GLY A 589 0.25 3.15 -34.94
N SER A 590 1.51 3.11 -34.46
CA SER A 590 1.89 2.31 -33.31
C SER A 590 1.52 2.93 -31.93
N LEU A 591 1.52 4.26 -31.79
CA LEU A 591 1.05 4.94 -30.57
C LEU A 591 -0.45 4.81 -30.38
N THR A 592 -1.19 4.98 -31.48
CA THR A 592 -2.64 4.76 -31.51
C THR A 592 -2.98 3.31 -31.15
N ALA A 593 -2.19 2.33 -31.62
CA ALA A 593 -2.35 0.93 -31.29
C ALA A 593 -2.16 0.65 -29.78
N ALA A 594 -1.14 1.28 -29.16
CA ALA A 594 -0.90 1.15 -27.72
C ALA A 594 -2.03 1.76 -26.89
N ALA A 595 -2.51 2.96 -27.26
CA ALA A 595 -3.62 3.62 -26.58
C ALA A 595 -4.93 2.82 -26.73
N ILE A 596 -5.23 2.30 -27.95
CA ILE A 596 -6.38 1.43 -28.19
C ILE A 596 -6.23 0.15 -27.35
N GLY A 597 -5.07 -0.49 -27.33
CA GLY A 597 -4.83 -1.70 -26.53
C GLY A 597 -5.05 -1.48 -25.04
N LEU A 598 -4.55 -0.38 -24.49
CA LEU A 598 -4.79 -0.02 -23.08
C LEU A 598 -6.27 0.22 -22.80
N THR A 599 -6.95 0.97 -23.67
CA THR A 599 -8.39 1.23 -23.55
C THR A 599 -9.17 -0.08 -23.60
N VAL A 600 -8.85 -0.96 -24.55
CA VAL A 600 -9.47 -2.29 -24.69
C VAL A 600 -9.23 -3.13 -23.46
N PHE A 601 -8.01 -3.14 -22.90
CA PHE A 601 -7.71 -3.86 -21.65
C PHE A 601 -8.59 -3.38 -20.50
N ILE A 602 -8.62 -2.06 -20.26
CA ILE A 602 -9.37 -1.45 -19.16
C ILE A 602 -10.88 -1.75 -19.32
N VAL A 603 -11.43 -1.49 -20.50
CA VAL A 603 -12.88 -1.64 -20.74
C VAL A 603 -13.29 -3.11 -20.74
N SER A 604 -12.60 -3.98 -21.46
CA SER A 604 -12.95 -5.40 -21.50
C SER A 604 -12.75 -6.07 -20.14
N GLY A 605 -11.68 -5.74 -19.41
CA GLY A 605 -11.45 -6.24 -18.05
C GLY A 605 -12.57 -5.84 -17.10
N ALA A 606 -12.98 -4.56 -17.12
CA ALA A 606 -14.06 -4.05 -16.30
C ALA A 606 -15.41 -4.69 -16.61
N VAL A 607 -15.74 -4.85 -17.90
CA VAL A 607 -17.00 -5.50 -18.33
C VAL A 607 -17.01 -6.98 -17.94
N LEU A 608 -15.92 -7.70 -18.18
CA LEU A 608 -15.79 -9.12 -17.86
C LEU A 608 -15.74 -9.38 -16.35
N ALA A 609 -15.16 -8.48 -15.55
CA ALA A 609 -15.15 -8.59 -14.09
C ALA A 609 -16.58 -8.50 -13.51
N GLY A 610 -17.49 -7.79 -14.17
CA GLY A 610 -18.90 -7.69 -13.79
C GLY A 610 -19.14 -7.03 -12.44
N SER A 611 -20.15 -7.52 -11.71
CA SER A 611 -20.53 -6.97 -10.40
C SER A 611 -19.70 -7.55 -9.25
N PRO A 612 -19.40 -6.76 -8.19
CA PRO A 612 -18.73 -7.26 -7.00
C PRO A 612 -19.62 -8.24 -6.20
N SER A 613 -19.04 -8.85 -5.18
CA SER A 613 -19.78 -9.66 -4.20
C SER A 613 -20.84 -8.82 -3.45
N PRO A 614 -21.84 -9.45 -2.81
CA PRO A 614 -22.82 -8.72 -1.96
C PRO A 614 -22.12 -7.85 -0.90
N ILE A 615 -21.08 -8.35 -0.23
CA ILE A 615 -20.29 -7.61 0.74
C ILE A 615 -19.63 -6.39 0.09
N GLY A 616 -19.02 -6.57 -1.09
CA GLY A 616 -18.40 -5.46 -1.82
C GLY A 616 -19.40 -4.39 -2.26
N ARG A 617 -20.63 -4.76 -2.62
CA ARG A 617 -21.70 -3.80 -2.92
C ARG A 617 -22.11 -2.99 -1.70
N GLN A 618 -22.30 -3.65 -0.54
CA GLN A 618 -22.62 -2.98 0.71
C GLN A 618 -21.52 -2.00 1.12
N GLU A 619 -20.25 -2.43 1.08
CA GLU A 619 -19.12 -1.59 1.45
C GLU A 619 -18.97 -0.38 0.50
N THR A 620 -19.15 -0.57 -0.81
CA THR A 620 -19.14 0.52 -1.78
C THR A 620 -20.26 1.52 -1.51
N ALA A 621 -21.47 1.03 -1.21
CA ALA A 621 -22.62 1.88 -0.88
C ALA A 621 -22.41 2.64 0.45
N ARG A 622 -21.80 1.99 1.47
CA ARG A 622 -21.43 2.62 2.73
C ARG A 622 -20.45 3.76 2.53
N ARG A 623 -19.36 3.53 1.79
CA ARG A 623 -18.36 4.57 1.48
C ARG A 623 -18.97 5.71 0.68
N GLY A 624 -19.75 5.36 -0.35
CA GLY A 624 -20.43 6.35 -1.19
C GLY A 624 -21.35 7.27 -0.41
N ARG A 625 -22.08 6.74 0.59
CA ARG A 625 -22.90 7.54 1.52
C ARG A 625 -22.06 8.53 2.33
N LEU A 626 -20.96 8.07 2.93
CA LEU A 626 -20.06 8.93 3.70
C LEU A 626 -19.47 10.05 2.83
N ASP A 627 -19.04 9.71 1.63
CA ASP A 627 -18.45 10.67 0.70
C ASP A 627 -19.49 11.67 0.17
N LEU A 628 -20.73 11.24 -0.07
CA LEU A 628 -21.83 12.12 -0.47
C LEU A 628 -22.21 13.10 0.65
N MET A 629 -22.30 12.63 1.90
CA MET A 629 -22.54 13.50 3.06
C MET A 629 -21.46 14.57 3.19
N ARG A 630 -20.19 14.22 2.96
CA ARG A 630 -19.09 15.19 2.94
C ARG A 630 -19.15 16.15 1.76
N ALA A 631 -19.57 15.68 0.58
CA ALA A 631 -19.68 16.49 -0.61
C ALA A 631 -20.83 17.51 -0.52
N TYR A 632 -21.83 17.22 0.31
CA TYR A 632 -22.98 18.13 0.50
C TYR A 632 -22.58 19.51 1.06
N ASP A 633 -21.55 19.55 1.91
CA ASP A 633 -21.03 20.80 2.52
C ASP A 633 -20.17 21.63 1.54
N GLY A 634 -20.01 21.17 0.32
CA GLY A 634 -19.23 21.83 -0.73
C GLY A 634 -20.07 22.77 -1.59
N PRO A 635 -19.46 23.39 -2.60
CA PRO A 635 -20.18 24.24 -3.55
C PRO A 635 -21.27 23.45 -4.26
N ALA A 636 -22.42 24.10 -4.49
CA ALA A 636 -23.57 23.50 -5.15
C ALA A 636 -23.19 22.90 -6.52
N LEU A 637 -23.23 21.59 -6.63
CA LEU A 637 -23.03 20.83 -7.86
C LEU A 637 -24.37 20.26 -8.31
N HIS A 638 -24.54 20.11 -9.62
CA HIS A 638 -25.69 19.37 -10.13
C HIS A 638 -25.53 17.88 -9.82
N ALA A 639 -26.47 17.33 -9.06
CA ALA A 639 -26.53 15.89 -8.79
C ALA A 639 -27.39 15.20 -9.84
N TYR A 640 -26.97 14.01 -10.28
CA TYR A 640 -27.66 13.19 -11.24
C TYR A 640 -27.92 11.80 -10.66
N ASP A 641 -29.18 11.41 -10.57
CA ASP A 641 -29.60 10.09 -10.12
C ASP A 641 -29.62 9.13 -11.33
N TYR A 642 -28.66 8.22 -11.37
CA TYR A 642 -28.55 7.26 -12.46
C TYR A 642 -29.71 6.28 -12.53
N ALA A 643 -30.35 5.96 -11.41
CA ALA A 643 -31.48 5.05 -11.38
C ALA A 643 -32.74 5.70 -12.00
N ARG A 644 -32.96 6.99 -11.69
CA ARG A 644 -34.12 7.76 -12.21
C ARG A 644 -33.83 8.50 -13.51
N GLY A 645 -32.53 8.68 -13.85
CA GLY A 645 -32.12 9.42 -15.05
C GLY A 645 -32.44 10.91 -14.99
N ILE A 646 -32.47 11.52 -13.79
CA ILE A 646 -32.85 12.92 -13.58
C ILE A 646 -31.75 13.67 -12.82
N THR A 647 -31.66 14.98 -13.01
CA THR A 647 -30.85 15.87 -12.20
C THR A 647 -31.53 16.12 -10.86
N ILE A 648 -30.80 15.89 -9.77
CA ILE A 648 -31.30 16.07 -8.41
C ILE A 648 -31.04 17.51 -7.97
N GLN A 649 -32.06 18.17 -7.45
CA GLN A 649 -31.95 19.52 -6.88
C GLN A 649 -31.30 19.45 -5.48
N GLU A 650 -30.73 20.57 -5.03
CA GLU A 650 -30.05 20.67 -3.74
C GLU A 650 -30.88 20.16 -2.53
N PRO A 651 -32.18 20.49 -2.38
CA PRO A 651 -33.01 19.93 -1.31
C PRO A 651 -33.20 18.42 -1.38
N GLU A 652 -33.26 17.85 -2.59
CA GLU A 652 -33.34 16.40 -2.79
C GLU A 652 -32.00 15.74 -2.46
N LEU A 653 -30.86 16.36 -2.78
CA LEU A 653 -29.54 15.89 -2.42
C LEU A 653 -29.37 15.86 -0.90
N PHE A 654 -29.84 16.90 -0.19
CA PHE A 654 -29.84 16.92 1.28
C PHE A 654 -30.71 15.78 1.85
N ALA A 655 -31.91 15.57 1.30
CA ALA A 655 -32.76 14.47 1.70
C ALA A 655 -32.10 13.09 1.45
N MET A 656 -31.31 12.96 0.39
CA MET A 656 -30.54 11.75 0.12
C MET A 656 -29.33 11.59 1.06
N SER A 657 -28.85 12.64 1.70
CA SER A 657 -27.82 12.55 2.72
C SER A 657 -28.35 12.10 4.08
N ALA A 658 -29.65 12.08 4.29
CA ALA A 658 -30.27 11.53 5.50
C ALA A 658 -30.37 10.00 5.47
N ILE A 659 -30.24 9.36 6.62
CA ILE A 659 -30.55 7.94 6.80
C ILE A 659 -32.00 7.82 7.22
N ARG A 660 -32.78 7.06 6.45
CA ARG A 660 -34.18 6.79 6.74
C ARG A 660 -34.41 5.29 6.84
N LEU A 661 -34.98 4.87 7.93
CA LEU A 661 -35.33 3.48 8.17
C LEU A 661 -36.81 3.40 8.54
N SER A 662 -37.47 2.36 8.09
CA SER A 662 -38.83 2.07 8.50
C SER A 662 -38.97 0.63 8.99
N ARG A 663 -39.81 0.42 10.00
CA ARG A 663 -40.12 -0.93 10.47
C ARG A 663 -40.87 -1.74 9.41
N ALA A 664 -41.71 -1.10 8.64
CA ALA A 664 -42.42 -1.72 7.53
C ALA A 664 -41.46 -2.22 6.41
N GLY A 665 -40.35 -1.52 6.20
CA GLY A 665 -39.31 -1.92 5.25
C GLY A 665 -38.37 -3.04 5.75
N GLY A 666 -38.43 -3.39 7.02
CA GLY A 666 -37.58 -4.42 7.62
C GLY A 666 -36.16 -3.95 7.99
N ASP A 667 -35.88 -2.65 7.89
CA ASP A 667 -34.55 -2.09 8.03
C ASP A 667 -34.14 -1.85 9.50
N MET A 668 -35.09 -1.97 10.43
CA MET A 668 -34.84 -1.73 11.86
C MET A 668 -34.44 -3.02 12.57
N THR A 669 -33.40 -2.93 13.38
CA THR A 669 -32.90 -4.06 14.18
C THR A 669 -33.88 -4.44 15.29
N LYS A 670 -33.86 -5.71 15.70
CA LYS A 670 -34.67 -6.24 16.80
C LYS A 670 -33.79 -6.74 17.97
N ASP A 671 -32.66 -6.09 18.21
CA ASP A 671 -31.70 -6.52 19.20
C ASP A 671 -31.94 -5.82 20.56
N GLY A 672 -32.85 -6.37 21.32
CA GLY A 672 -33.18 -5.88 22.67
C GLY A 672 -33.72 -4.44 22.65
N ALA A 673 -33.08 -3.55 23.37
CA ALA A 673 -33.41 -2.12 23.43
C ALA A 673 -32.84 -1.33 22.19
N ARG A 674 -31.94 -1.91 21.41
CA ARG A 674 -31.42 -1.30 20.18
C ARG A 674 -32.42 -1.49 19.05
N PHE A 675 -32.84 -0.40 18.44
CA PHE A 675 -33.79 -0.44 17.34
C PHE A 675 -33.25 0.08 15.99
N ALA A 676 -32.05 0.72 15.99
CA ALA A 676 -31.45 1.20 14.77
C ALA A 676 -29.91 1.29 14.89
N GLY A 677 -29.21 1.01 13.83
CA GLY A 677 -27.75 1.09 13.72
C GLY A 677 -27.03 -0.26 13.90
N PRO A 678 -25.66 -0.27 13.90
CA PRO A 678 -24.81 0.93 13.80
C PRO A 678 -24.84 1.55 12.39
N PHE A 679 -24.78 2.91 12.34
CA PHE A 679 -24.63 3.69 11.10
C PHE A 679 -23.26 4.31 11.07
N ASP A 680 -22.51 4.13 10.00
CA ASP A 680 -21.27 4.88 9.80
C ASP A 680 -21.59 6.31 9.37
N LEU A 681 -21.28 7.26 10.23
CA LEU A 681 -21.46 8.68 9.99
C LEU A 681 -20.11 9.39 9.96
N PRO A 682 -19.93 10.40 9.08
CA PRO A 682 -18.74 11.25 9.12
C PRO A 682 -18.77 12.18 10.34
N ALA A 683 -17.62 12.77 10.68
CA ALA A 683 -17.58 13.86 11.68
C ALA A 683 -18.48 15.01 11.26
N GLY A 684 -19.27 15.55 12.18
CA GLY A 684 -20.23 16.59 11.88
C GLY A 684 -21.33 16.73 12.94
N ARG A 685 -22.30 17.60 12.66
CA ARG A 685 -23.50 17.79 13.46
C ARG A 685 -24.70 17.10 12.82
N PHE A 686 -25.46 16.37 13.59
CA PHE A 686 -26.56 15.54 13.14
C PHE A 686 -27.82 15.76 14.00
N THR A 687 -28.96 15.45 13.38
CA THR A 687 -30.26 15.41 14.05
C THR A 687 -30.90 14.05 13.82
N ALA A 688 -31.23 13.32 14.89
CA ALA A 688 -32.03 12.10 14.84
C ALA A 688 -33.49 12.39 15.18
N ARG A 689 -34.45 11.86 14.38
CA ARG A 689 -35.86 11.87 14.63
C ARG A 689 -36.37 10.45 14.69
N VAL A 690 -37.14 10.11 15.71
CA VAL A 690 -37.74 8.79 15.88
C VAL A 690 -39.25 8.96 15.96
N THR A 691 -39.99 8.41 15.02
CA THR A 691 -41.46 8.44 14.98
C THR A 691 -42.00 7.15 15.56
N ALA A 692 -42.95 7.23 16.53
CA ALA A 692 -43.59 6.10 17.16
C ALA A 692 -44.99 5.88 16.59
N ARG A 693 -45.57 4.66 16.79
CA ARG A 693 -46.88 4.23 16.27
C ARG A 693 -48.08 4.96 16.92
N ASP A 694 -47.95 5.40 18.14
CA ASP A 694 -48.99 6.10 18.92
C ASP A 694 -48.49 7.45 19.39
N GLU A 695 -48.85 8.52 18.73
CA GLU A 695 -48.54 9.89 19.16
C GLU A 695 -49.43 10.39 20.29
N THR A 696 -50.48 9.61 20.64
CA THR A 696 -51.49 9.97 21.66
C THR A 696 -51.10 9.52 23.07
N ALA A 697 -50.14 8.60 23.22
CA ALA A 697 -49.59 8.24 24.51
C ALA A 697 -48.55 9.30 24.94
N GLY A 698 -48.94 10.26 25.71
CA GLY A 698 -48.30 11.55 26.03
C GLY A 698 -46.84 11.58 26.48
N ASP A 699 -46.11 10.49 26.47
CA ASP A 699 -44.70 10.47 26.89
C ASP A 699 -43.94 9.47 25.98
N GLY A 700 -43.51 9.95 24.83
CA GLY A 700 -42.60 9.17 23.97
C GLY A 700 -41.36 8.71 24.77
N GLY A 701 -41.10 7.39 24.75
CA GLY A 701 -40.02 6.78 25.52
C GLY A 701 -38.66 7.41 25.24
N GLY A 702 -37.74 7.28 26.18
CA GLY A 702 -36.38 7.79 26.08
C GLY A 702 -35.60 7.12 24.94
N VAL A 703 -34.93 7.94 24.15
CA VAL A 703 -34.04 7.49 23.09
C VAL A 703 -32.62 8.02 23.36
N SER A 704 -31.66 7.12 23.32
CA SER A 704 -30.24 7.46 23.48
C SER A 704 -29.55 7.25 22.16
N VAL A 705 -28.68 8.20 21.75
CA VAL A 705 -27.76 8.11 20.64
C VAL A 705 -26.43 7.64 21.18
N LEU A 706 -25.93 6.52 20.67
CA LEU A 706 -24.70 5.88 21.12
C LEU A 706 -23.62 5.99 20.04
N LEU A 707 -22.42 6.32 20.49
CA LEU A 707 -21.20 6.19 19.71
C LEU A 707 -20.62 4.79 19.93
N GLY A 708 -20.41 4.05 18.88
CA GLY A 708 -20.13 2.62 18.98
C GLY A 708 -21.31 1.88 19.64
N ASN A 709 -21.01 1.01 20.60
CA ASN A 709 -22.02 0.24 21.33
C ASN A 709 -22.24 0.69 22.78
N GLU A 710 -21.45 1.63 23.29
CA GLU A 710 -21.32 1.85 24.73
C GLU A 710 -21.47 3.31 25.19
N VAL A 711 -21.19 4.28 24.33
CA VAL A 711 -21.05 5.67 24.77
C VAL A 711 -22.25 6.51 24.35
N VAL A 712 -23.06 6.97 25.30
CA VAL A 712 -24.21 7.85 25.07
C VAL A 712 -23.71 9.27 24.76
N ILE A 713 -23.90 9.75 23.51
CA ILE A 713 -23.52 11.10 23.08
C ILE A 713 -24.69 12.09 23.14
N ALA A 714 -25.93 11.61 23.02
CA ALA A 714 -27.11 12.42 23.17
C ALA A 714 -28.31 11.60 23.70
N GLN A 715 -29.27 12.29 24.32
CA GLN A 715 -30.52 11.68 24.78
C GLN A 715 -31.69 12.60 24.45
N GLY A 716 -32.82 12.00 24.15
CA GLY A 716 -34.06 12.70 23.87
C GLY A 716 -35.25 11.77 23.99
N ARG A 717 -36.42 12.18 23.50
CA ARG A 717 -37.65 11.39 23.49
C ARG A 717 -38.12 11.15 22.06
N ALA A 718 -38.67 9.98 21.80
CA ALA A 718 -39.29 9.67 20.54
C ALA A 718 -40.48 10.63 20.28
N GLY A 719 -40.60 11.14 19.04
CA GLY A 719 -41.71 11.99 18.61
C GLY A 719 -41.35 12.74 17.32
N LYS A 720 -42.30 12.88 16.39
CA LYS A 720 -42.12 13.48 15.09
C LYS A 720 -41.53 14.90 15.13
N ASN A 721 -41.87 15.68 16.14
CA ASN A 721 -41.46 17.06 16.33
C ASN A 721 -40.38 17.24 17.43
N ARG A 722 -39.71 16.14 17.83
CA ARG A 722 -38.69 16.16 18.90
C ARG A 722 -37.35 15.66 18.35
N PRO A 723 -36.62 16.51 17.60
CA PRO A 723 -35.32 16.12 17.07
C PRO A 723 -34.30 16.01 18.23
N ILE A 724 -33.41 15.02 18.11
CA ILE A 724 -32.30 14.80 19.04
C ILE A 724 -31.02 15.23 18.27
N ALA A 725 -30.50 16.40 18.63
CA ALA A 725 -29.25 16.88 18.05
C ALA A 725 -28.04 16.23 18.72
N PHE A 726 -27.02 15.88 17.92
CA PHE A 726 -25.77 15.35 18.43
C PHE A 726 -24.58 15.73 17.51
N ASP A 727 -23.42 15.87 18.12
CA ASP A 727 -22.18 16.18 17.44
C ASP A 727 -21.28 14.94 17.39
N LEU A 728 -20.70 14.65 16.23
CA LEU A 728 -19.67 13.63 16.03
C LEU A 728 -18.34 14.31 15.73
N PRO A 729 -17.35 14.17 16.61
CA PRO A 729 -16.02 14.76 16.41
C PRO A 729 -15.18 13.99 15.38
N ILE A 730 -15.51 12.71 15.18
CA ILE A 730 -14.79 11.77 14.32
C ILE A 730 -15.78 10.94 13.50
N ASP A 731 -15.30 10.36 12.41
CA ASP A 731 -16.06 9.35 11.67
C ASP A 731 -16.28 8.13 12.56
N ALA A 732 -17.51 7.77 12.84
CA ALA A 732 -17.84 6.70 13.78
C ALA A 732 -19.16 6.00 13.48
N GLY A 733 -19.32 4.79 14.01
CA GLY A 733 -20.58 4.06 14.05
C GLY A 733 -21.51 4.63 15.12
N VAL A 734 -22.75 4.95 14.77
CA VAL A 734 -23.78 5.47 15.66
C VAL A 734 -24.95 4.51 15.74
N SER A 735 -25.44 4.24 16.95
CA SER A 735 -26.62 3.41 17.17
C SER A 735 -27.70 4.17 17.96
N LEU A 736 -28.97 3.79 17.78
CA LEU A 736 -30.09 4.30 18.56
C LEU A 736 -30.61 3.21 19.49
N LEU A 737 -30.66 3.54 20.77
CA LEU A 737 -31.10 2.68 21.85
C LEU A 737 -32.35 3.29 22.54
N SER A 738 -33.33 2.48 22.83
CA SER A 738 -34.46 2.87 23.65
C SER A 738 -34.20 2.64 25.15
N SER A 739 -34.87 3.39 25.98
CA SER A 739 -34.87 3.17 27.45
C SER A 739 -35.35 1.78 27.84
N ASP A 740 -36.23 1.18 27.04
CA ASP A 740 -36.78 -0.15 27.25
C ASP A 740 -37.19 -0.83 25.94
N ALA A 741 -37.36 -2.16 25.99
CA ALA A 741 -37.71 -2.96 24.83
C ALA A 741 -39.14 -2.67 24.31
N ALA A 742 -40.05 -2.23 25.17
CA ALA A 742 -41.43 -1.88 24.79
C ALA A 742 -41.41 -0.62 23.90
N THR A 743 -40.70 0.43 24.33
CA THR A 743 -40.49 1.66 23.54
C THR A 743 -39.79 1.37 22.23
N ALA A 744 -38.77 0.50 22.23
CA ALA A 744 -38.08 0.08 21.02
C ALA A 744 -39.03 -0.56 20.00
N SER A 745 -40.03 -1.32 20.48
CA SER A 745 -41.03 -1.98 19.63
C SER A 745 -42.02 -1.01 19.00
N LEU A 746 -42.25 0.16 19.60
CA LEU A 746 -43.17 1.20 19.14
C LEU A 746 -42.56 2.10 18.02
N ALA A 747 -41.25 2.17 17.93
CA ALA A 747 -40.56 2.96 16.88
C ALA A 747 -40.95 2.45 15.51
N GLN A 748 -41.43 3.33 14.60
CA GLN A 748 -41.88 3.01 13.27
C GLN A 748 -40.90 3.51 12.21
N GLU A 749 -40.40 4.73 12.37
CA GLU A 749 -39.47 5.37 11.47
C GLU A 749 -38.35 6.06 12.22
N VAL A 750 -37.17 6.03 11.65
CA VAL A 750 -35.96 6.74 12.12
C VAL A 750 -35.40 7.54 10.96
N GLU A 751 -35.17 8.82 11.19
CA GLU A 751 -34.45 9.68 10.27
C GLU A 751 -33.22 10.26 10.99
N ILE A 752 -32.02 10.11 10.41
CA ILE A 752 -30.80 10.78 10.85
C ILE A 752 -30.34 11.69 9.71
N ALA A 753 -30.37 13.00 9.92
CA ALA A 753 -30.00 14.00 8.93
C ALA A 753 -28.75 14.77 9.39
N ALA A 754 -27.88 15.07 8.46
CA ALA A 754 -26.72 15.91 8.70
C ALA A 754 -27.14 17.39 8.69
N GLU A 755 -26.74 18.16 9.70
CA GLU A 755 -26.83 19.63 9.72
C GLU A 755 -25.56 20.27 9.18
N SER A 756 -24.41 19.72 9.52
CA SER A 756 -23.11 20.09 8.98
C SER A 756 -22.16 18.90 9.02
N ILE A 757 -21.21 18.88 8.09
CA ILE A 757 -20.20 17.83 8.01
C ILE A 757 -18.81 18.49 8.10
N VAL A 758 -17.97 17.97 8.98
CA VAL A 758 -16.58 18.41 9.08
C VAL A 758 -15.78 17.83 7.92
N PRO A 759 -15.13 18.65 7.08
CA PRO A 759 -14.28 18.17 6.00
C PRO A 759 -13.21 17.22 6.52
N ARG A 760 -13.00 16.10 5.84
CA ARG A 760 -11.94 15.15 6.22
C ARG A 760 -10.60 15.84 6.06
N ARG A 761 -9.87 16.01 7.16
CA ARG A 761 -8.44 16.35 7.09
C ARG A 761 -7.71 15.14 6.53
N SER A 762 -7.49 15.14 5.21
CA SER A 762 -6.78 14.07 4.51
C SER A 762 -5.30 14.14 4.86
N ARG A 763 -4.85 13.26 5.76
CA ARG A 763 -3.41 12.98 5.92
C ARG A 763 -3.12 11.59 5.36
N LEU A 764 -2.06 11.49 4.59
CA LEU A 764 -1.61 10.24 3.95
C LEU A 764 -1.22 9.13 4.96
N LEU A 765 -1.05 9.49 6.23
CA LEU A 765 -0.49 8.64 7.29
C LEU A 765 -1.47 8.33 8.43
N VAL A 766 -2.76 8.64 8.27
CA VAL A 766 -3.76 8.56 9.36
C VAL A 766 -3.88 7.14 9.91
N GLN A 767 -3.56 6.99 11.20
CA GLN A 767 -3.95 5.80 11.98
C GLN A 767 -5.46 5.81 12.24
N PRO A 768 -6.08 4.63 12.51
CA PRO A 768 -7.46 4.60 12.96
C PRO A 768 -7.61 5.47 14.21
N ARG A 769 -8.54 6.39 14.19
CA ARG A 769 -8.82 7.28 15.32
C ARG A 769 -9.32 6.44 16.48
N ALA A 770 -8.82 6.70 17.66
CA ALA A 770 -9.15 5.96 18.86
C ALA A 770 -10.18 6.73 19.72
N ILE A 771 -11.08 5.98 20.33
CA ILE A 771 -11.95 6.44 21.39
C ILE A 771 -11.55 5.68 22.64
N GLU A 772 -11.25 6.39 23.72
CA GLU A 772 -10.88 5.80 25.00
C GLU A 772 -11.87 6.22 26.07
N ALA A 773 -12.45 5.24 26.77
CA ALA A 773 -13.34 5.50 27.90
C ALA A 773 -12.54 6.03 29.10
N ILE A 774 -13.07 7.06 29.77
CA ILE A 774 -12.54 7.54 31.03
C ILE A 774 -13.11 6.67 32.17
N ARG A 775 -12.32 5.71 32.66
CA ARG A 775 -12.74 4.66 33.60
C ARG A 775 -13.40 5.18 34.87
N ALA A 776 -13.02 6.36 35.33
CA ALA A 776 -13.55 6.95 36.54
C ALA A 776 -15.01 7.44 36.43
N ARG A 777 -15.55 7.57 35.20
CA ARG A 777 -16.88 8.13 34.97
C ARG A 777 -17.59 7.44 33.81
N PRO A 778 -18.66 6.66 34.09
CA PRO A 778 -19.45 6.01 33.04
C PRO A 778 -20.00 7.02 32.04
N GLY A 779 -19.84 6.72 30.75
CA GLY A 779 -20.27 7.59 29.64
C GLY A 779 -19.31 8.72 29.31
N ALA A 780 -18.20 8.87 30.02
CA ALA A 780 -17.13 9.80 29.67
C ALA A 780 -16.08 9.12 28.78
N PHE A 781 -15.59 9.83 27.76
CA PHE A 781 -14.55 9.34 26.86
C PHE A 781 -13.69 10.45 26.28
N ILE A 782 -12.53 10.09 25.76
CA ILE A 782 -11.67 10.93 24.94
C ILE A 782 -11.72 10.40 23.51
N ALA A 783 -11.98 11.28 22.54
CA ALA A 783 -11.92 10.97 21.12
C ALA A 783 -10.76 11.77 20.48
N TYR A 784 -9.82 11.09 19.88
CA TYR A 784 -8.66 11.69 19.22
C TYR A 784 -9.05 12.09 17.79
N ALA A 785 -9.05 13.40 17.51
CA ALA A 785 -9.52 13.94 16.24
C ALA A 785 -8.47 13.89 15.13
N ASP A 786 -7.19 13.80 15.51
CA ASP A 786 -6.05 13.78 14.60
C ASP A 786 -5.03 12.70 14.98
N ASP A 787 -3.96 12.58 14.20
CA ASP A 787 -2.86 11.64 14.47
C ASP A 787 -1.71 12.29 15.24
N GLU A 788 -1.93 13.44 15.81
CA GLU A 788 -0.91 14.22 16.53
C GLU A 788 -0.87 13.90 18.03
N SER A 789 -1.56 12.82 18.42
CA SER A 789 -1.59 12.31 19.78
C SER A 789 -1.11 10.87 19.86
N TYR A 790 -0.48 10.49 20.97
CA TYR A 790 -0.14 9.11 21.33
C TYR A 790 -0.99 8.69 22.54
N PRO A 791 -2.13 7.99 22.32
CA PRO A 791 -3.01 7.53 23.38
C PRO A 791 -2.36 6.44 24.26
N GLU A 792 -2.53 6.55 25.59
CA GLU A 792 -1.97 5.60 26.57
C GLU A 792 -2.98 5.29 27.72
N GLY A 793 -4.25 5.05 27.40
CA GLY A 793 -5.25 4.63 28.39
C GLY A 793 -5.72 5.73 29.36
N GLY A 794 -6.26 6.82 28.84
CA GLY A 794 -6.74 7.99 29.59
C GLY A 794 -5.68 9.05 29.83
N VAL A 795 -4.48 8.81 29.32
CA VAL A 795 -3.36 9.75 29.21
C VAL A 795 -2.94 9.77 27.76
N PHE A 796 -2.49 10.88 27.25
CA PHE A 796 -1.88 10.93 25.92
C PHE A 796 -0.69 11.88 25.90
N TRP A 797 0.24 11.62 24.97
CA TRP A 797 1.30 12.55 24.64
C TRP A 797 0.98 13.29 23.35
N THR A 798 1.28 14.58 23.28
CA THR A 798 1.29 15.29 22.00
C THR A 798 2.47 14.80 21.16
N GLN A 799 2.29 14.74 19.84
CA GLN A 799 3.37 14.37 18.91
C GLN A 799 4.34 15.55 18.75
N GLY A 800 5.37 15.58 19.57
CA GLY A 800 6.33 16.67 19.60
C GLY A 800 5.65 18.02 19.79
N THR A 801 5.98 19.01 18.96
CA THR A 801 5.42 20.37 18.97
C THR A 801 4.16 20.55 18.12
N HIS A 802 3.57 19.44 17.62
CA HIS A 802 2.33 19.52 16.85
C HIS A 802 1.13 19.83 17.74
N GLU A 803 0.10 20.41 17.16
CA GLU A 803 -1.17 20.62 17.87
C GLU A 803 -1.96 19.32 17.87
N SER A 804 -2.25 18.81 19.08
CA SER A 804 -3.09 17.62 19.28
C SER A 804 -4.51 18.09 19.59
N GLU A 805 -5.46 17.71 18.76
CA GLU A 805 -6.88 18.01 18.93
C GLU A 805 -7.61 16.76 19.44
N VAL A 806 -8.19 16.86 20.63
CA VAL A 806 -9.00 15.80 21.23
C VAL A 806 -10.35 16.34 21.68
N TYR A 807 -11.35 15.47 21.72
CA TYR A 807 -12.68 15.79 22.22
C TYR A 807 -12.97 14.97 23.48
N VAL A 808 -13.46 15.64 24.51
CA VAL A 808 -13.79 15.03 25.79
C VAL A 808 -15.30 15.05 25.98
N ALA A 809 -15.91 13.85 26.12
CA ALA A 809 -17.30 13.74 26.55
C ALA A 809 -17.39 13.89 28.06
N ALA A 810 -17.95 15.00 28.51
CA ALA A 810 -17.93 15.40 29.91
C ALA A 810 -18.92 14.62 30.80
N ALA A 811 -19.89 13.90 30.21
CA ALA A 811 -20.89 13.07 30.94
C ALA A 811 -21.49 13.75 32.19
N GLY A 812 -21.81 15.06 32.09
CA GLY A 812 -22.37 15.86 33.19
C GLY A 812 -21.36 16.31 34.26
N ALA A 813 -20.06 16.21 34.01
CA ALA A 813 -19.02 16.77 34.88
C ALA A 813 -19.10 18.30 34.91
N SER A 814 -18.80 18.87 36.11
CA SER A 814 -18.74 20.33 36.33
C SER A 814 -17.35 20.88 36.13
N THR A 815 -16.33 20.04 36.14
CA THR A 815 -14.94 20.44 36.05
C THR A 815 -14.14 19.48 35.17
N LEU A 816 -13.35 20.04 34.26
CA LEU A 816 -12.32 19.34 33.51
C LEU A 816 -10.96 19.58 34.19
N ALA A 817 -10.38 18.55 34.77
CA ALA A 817 -9.06 18.63 35.35
C ALA A 817 -8.04 18.05 34.38
N LEU A 818 -7.04 18.85 34.00
CA LEU A 818 -5.95 18.45 33.12
C LEU A 818 -4.65 18.41 33.92
N THR A 819 -4.00 17.26 33.97
CA THR A 819 -2.64 17.19 34.52
C THR A 819 -1.67 17.18 33.34
N LEU A 820 -0.89 18.24 33.21
CA LEU A 820 0.10 18.47 32.17
C LEU A 820 1.49 18.13 32.70
N HIS A 821 2.26 17.37 31.97
CA HIS A 821 3.65 17.07 32.27
C HIS A 821 4.50 17.30 31.02
N VAL A 822 5.59 18.04 31.16
CA VAL A 822 6.60 18.16 30.12
C VAL A 822 7.85 17.41 30.57
N GLY A 823 8.52 16.73 29.62
CA GLY A 823 9.81 16.11 29.92
C GLY A 823 10.94 17.15 30.00
N PRO A 824 12.12 16.85 29.44
CA PRO A 824 13.29 17.72 29.50
C PRO A 824 13.17 18.98 28.61
N VAL A 825 12.04 19.70 28.72
CA VAL A 825 11.70 20.86 27.88
C VAL A 825 11.08 21.95 28.73
N ASP A 826 11.56 23.18 28.58
CA ASP A 826 10.97 24.37 29.21
C ASP A 826 10.09 25.16 28.26
N GLY A 827 9.05 25.82 28.76
CA GLY A 827 8.26 26.77 27.98
C GLY A 827 6.76 26.72 28.24
N THR A 828 5.99 27.41 27.39
CA THR A 828 4.55 27.51 27.54
C THR A 828 3.84 26.41 26.76
N VAL A 829 3.16 25.51 27.48
CA VAL A 829 2.20 24.59 26.93
C VAL A 829 0.94 25.36 26.58
N ARG A 830 0.60 25.42 25.31
CA ARG A 830 -0.65 26.01 24.84
C ARG A 830 -1.79 25.03 25.06
N VAL A 831 -2.82 25.47 25.77
CA VAL A 831 -4.02 24.67 26.03
C VAL A 831 -5.24 25.50 25.68
N LEU A 832 -6.03 25.04 24.70
CA LEU A 832 -7.31 25.66 24.35
C LEU A 832 -8.43 24.69 24.70
N VAL A 833 -9.41 25.17 25.45
CA VAL A 833 -10.62 24.41 25.80
C VAL A 833 -11.83 25.14 25.24
N ASP A 834 -12.56 24.55 24.31
CA ASP A 834 -13.63 25.20 23.55
C ASP A 834 -13.20 26.58 22.96
N GLY A 835 -11.92 26.71 22.59
CA GLY A 835 -11.32 27.96 22.08
C GLY A 835 -10.86 28.95 23.14
N ALA A 836 -11.17 28.74 24.42
CA ALA A 836 -10.64 29.59 25.51
C ALA A 836 -9.20 29.19 25.87
N ASP A 837 -8.34 30.18 26.07
CA ASP A 837 -6.92 29.97 26.38
C ASP A 837 -6.69 29.69 27.87
N HIS A 838 -6.10 28.55 28.18
CA HIS A 838 -5.69 28.09 29.49
C HIS A 838 -4.21 27.73 29.53
N SER A 839 -3.40 28.37 28.66
CA SER A 839 -1.98 28.06 28.50
C SER A 839 -1.18 28.28 29.80
N VAL A 840 -0.16 27.46 30.01
CA VAL A 840 0.64 27.49 31.22
C VAL A 840 2.12 27.29 30.93
N THR A 841 2.99 28.03 31.61
CA THR A 841 4.43 27.87 31.51
C THR A 841 4.89 26.81 32.50
N LEU A 842 5.64 25.82 32.00
CA LEU A 842 6.23 24.72 32.77
C LEU A 842 7.75 24.73 32.59
N SER A 843 8.45 24.39 33.65
CA SER A 843 9.88 24.14 33.62
C SER A 843 10.17 22.66 33.40
N HIS A 844 11.44 22.33 33.12
CA HIS A 844 11.97 20.98 32.91
C HIS A 844 11.39 19.95 33.92
N ASP A 845 10.85 18.87 33.40
CA ASP A 845 10.21 17.79 34.14
C ASP A 845 9.07 18.20 35.09
N GLN A 846 8.50 19.39 34.90
CA GLN A 846 7.43 19.89 35.75
C GLN A 846 6.09 19.30 35.39
N THR A 847 5.32 18.99 36.42
CA THR A 847 3.91 18.60 36.31
C THR A 847 3.02 19.68 36.92
N ARG A 848 1.93 20.02 36.22
CA ARG A 848 0.93 20.98 36.74
C ARG A 848 -0.46 20.51 36.44
N ARG A 849 -1.35 20.72 37.44
CA ARG A 849 -2.78 20.47 37.30
C ARG A 849 -3.53 21.79 37.04
N LEU A 850 -4.38 21.74 36.01
CA LEU A 850 -5.34 22.81 35.69
C LEU A 850 -6.73 22.31 35.96
N GLU A 851 -7.56 23.12 36.62
CA GLU A 851 -8.97 22.83 36.82
C GLU A 851 -9.81 23.87 36.08
N ILE A 852 -10.59 23.42 35.12
CA ILE A 852 -11.33 24.24 34.17
C ILE A 852 -12.82 23.97 34.43
N PRO A 853 -13.58 24.98 34.89
CA PRO A 853 -15.02 24.82 35.08
C PRO A 853 -15.71 24.57 33.74
N LEU A 854 -16.56 23.56 33.70
CA LEU A 854 -17.39 23.27 32.57
C LEU A 854 -18.80 23.82 32.78
N ALA A 855 -19.34 24.51 31.80
CA ALA A 855 -20.77 24.81 31.79
C ALA A 855 -21.53 23.48 31.79
N PRO A 856 -22.73 23.38 32.47
CA PRO A 856 -23.53 22.16 32.49
C PRO A 856 -23.96 21.82 31.05
N ARG A 857 -23.11 21.14 30.33
CA ARG A 857 -23.32 20.69 28.96
C ARG A 857 -23.48 19.19 28.88
N ARG A 858 -24.51 18.78 28.13
CA ARG A 858 -24.55 17.45 27.51
C ARG A 858 -23.87 17.58 26.13
N GLY A 859 -22.56 17.45 26.07
CA GLY A 859 -21.84 17.62 24.80
C GLY A 859 -20.36 17.31 24.91
N LEU A 860 -19.68 17.46 23.79
CA LEU A 860 -18.25 17.29 23.66
C LEU A 860 -17.52 18.61 23.91
N VAL A 861 -16.44 18.54 24.67
CA VAL A 861 -15.52 19.65 24.94
C VAL A 861 -14.33 19.50 24.00
N SER A 862 -14.04 20.49 23.18
CA SER A 862 -12.84 20.53 22.36
C SER A 862 -11.62 20.89 23.20
N LEU A 863 -10.59 20.07 23.14
CA LEU A 863 -9.30 20.29 23.80
C LEU A 863 -8.19 20.26 22.76
N VAL A 864 -7.47 21.38 22.61
CA VAL A 864 -6.28 21.48 21.75
C VAL A 864 -5.07 21.74 22.63
N VAL A 865 -4.05 20.88 22.50
CA VAL A 865 -2.81 20.98 23.27
C VAL A 865 -1.60 21.03 22.33
N ARG A 866 -0.68 21.98 22.60
CA ARG A 866 0.60 22.10 21.90
C ARG A 866 1.74 22.25 22.90
N ALA A 867 2.75 21.41 22.79
CA ALA A 867 3.94 21.48 23.63
C ALA A 867 4.91 22.59 23.15
N PRO A 868 5.70 23.18 24.06
CA PRO A 868 6.72 24.18 23.71
C PRO A 868 7.92 23.61 22.98
N GLY A 869 8.19 22.34 23.17
CA GLY A 869 9.32 21.62 22.60
C GLY A 869 9.02 20.13 22.45
N SER A 870 9.99 19.37 21.99
CA SER A 870 9.89 17.93 21.81
C SER A 870 11.16 17.24 22.25
N PHE A 871 11.01 16.00 22.73
CA PHE A 871 12.11 15.16 23.14
C PHE A 871 11.83 13.69 22.77
N ARG A 872 12.87 12.88 22.80
CA ARG A 872 12.76 11.42 22.73
C ARG A 872 13.18 10.82 24.07
N PRO A 873 12.36 9.99 24.72
CA PRO A 873 12.74 9.35 25.97
C PRO A 873 14.04 8.56 25.85
N SER A 874 14.27 7.88 24.71
CA SER A 874 15.52 7.15 24.45
C SER A 874 16.80 8.00 24.52
N ASP A 875 16.70 9.31 24.33
CA ASP A 875 17.87 10.21 24.30
C ASP A 875 18.15 10.83 25.68
N HIS A 876 17.19 10.74 26.62
CA HIS A 876 17.23 11.41 27.93
C HIS A 876 17.16 10.44 29.12
N GLU A 877 16.47 9.30 28.96
CA GLU A 877 16.25 8.34 30.03
C GLU A 877 17.15 7.10 29.85
N PRO A 878 18.08 6.80 30.78
CA PRO A 878 18.88 5.59 30.71
C PRO A 878 18.01 4.34 30.71
N GLY A 879 18.11 3.55 29.63
CA GLY A 879 17.33 2.31 29.46
C GLY A 879 15.95 2.50 28.79
N SER A 880 15.54 3.70 28.45
CA SER A 880 14.32 3.93 27.68
C SER A 880 14.51 3.51 26.22
N THR A 881 13.53 2.80 25.69
CA THR A 881 13.49 2.36 24.29
C THR A 881 12.48 3.16 23.44
N ASP A 882 11.80 4.12 24.09
CA ASP A 882 10.80 4.93 23.43
C ASP A 882 11.47 5.99 22.54
N ARG A 883 11.26 5.86 21.22
CA ARG A 883 11.83 6.73 20.18
C ARG A 883 10.81 7.70 19.59
N ARG A 884 9.59 7.73 20.14
CA ARG A 884 8.57 8.68 19.70
C ARG A 884 9.04 10.11 20.02
N TRP A 885 8.72 11.04 19.17
CA TRP A 885 8.82 12.46 19.51
C TRP A 885 7.68 12.84 20.43
N LEU A 886 7.94 12.99 21.71
CA LEU A 886 6.98 13.38 22.72
C LEU A 886 7.08 14.89 23.00
N GLY A 887 5.96 15.51 23.30
CA GLY A 887 5.88 16.91 23.69
C GLY A 887 5.37 17.06 25.12
N CYS A 888 4.05 17.20 25.28
CA CYS A 888 3.38 17.30 26.57
C CYS A 888 2.53 16.05 26.83
N GLN A 889 2.67 15.46 28.00
CA GLN A 889 1.73 14.45 28.50
C GLN A 889 0.50 15.13 29.09
N VAL A 890 -0.65 14.65 28.74
CA VAL A 890 -1.93 15.18 29.19
C VAL A 890 -2.74 14.05 29.80
N ARG A 891 -3.07 14.17 31.08
CA ARG A 891 -4.06 13.32 31.74
C ARG A 891 -5.36 14.08 31.86
N VAL A 892 -6.44 13.47 31.43
CA VAL A 892 -7.79 14.04 31.48
C VAL A 892 -8.59 13.38 32.61
N GLU A 893 -9.12 14.18 33.52
CA GLU A 893 -9.99 13.78 34.62
C GLU A 893 -11.24 14.66 34.60
N LEU A 894 -12.38 14.07 34.96
CA LEU A 894 -13.68 14.78 35.03
C LEU A 894 -14.24 14.70 36.45
N GLN A 895 -14.61 15.82 37.01
CA GLN A 895 -15.16 15.96 38.37
C GLN A 895 -16.57 16.52 38.36
#